data_ecd0204bf4511b3cb6f1fb058c0d22be
#
_entry.id   ecd0204bf4511b3cb6f1fb058c0d22be
#
_cell.length_a   1.000
_cell.length_b   1.000
_cell.length_c   1.000
_cell.angle_alpha   90.00
_cell.angle_beta   90.00
_cell.angle_gamma   90.00
#
_symmetry.space_group_name_H-M   'P 1'
#
loop_
_entity.id
_entity.type
_entity.pdbx_description
1 polymer ?
#
loop_
_entity_poly.entity_id
_entity_poly.type
_entity_poly.pdbx_seq_one_letter_code
_entity_poly.pdbx_strand_id
1 'polypeptide(L)'
;VIKEKYMENKNTYDADSIVVLEGLEAVRKRPGMYIGSVSTKGLNHLIYEIMDNAVDEHLAGCCTEIHVTLERDGSATVEDNGRGVPVGMHKKGVSAERIVYTTLHAGGKFDDSAYKTSGGLHGVGSSVVNALSSYMDVQVSKEGAVHHDRYERGVPVIELENGLLPVIGKTRKTGTKINFLPDNTIFEKTKFRAEEVKSRLHETAYLNPELTIIFDDKRAESPEHVVYHEPDGIIGFIKDMNQKKEVIHEPVYFRGTSEGIDVEIVFQYINEFHENVLGFCNNIYNAEGGTHLTGFKTTFTTAMNQYAKELGILKEKDANFTGADIRNGMTAIVSIKHPDPRFEGQTKTKLDNPDAARATGKVTGDEITLYFDRNLEVLKKVLSCAEKAAKIRKTEEKAKTNLLTKQKYSFDSNGKLANCESRDAKKCEIFIVEGDSAGGSAKTARDRNYQAILPIRGKILNVEKASIDKVLANAEIKTMINAFGCGFSEGYGNDFDISKLRYDKIIIMADADVDGAHISTLLLTLFYRFMPELIYEGHVYIAMPPLYKVMPKKGEEEYLYDDKALEKYRRTHEGSFTLQRYKGLGEMDAQQLWETTLNPETRLLTLVEIEDARMASGVTEMLMGTEVPPRRSFIYENATEAELDI
;
A
#
# COMPACT_ATOMS: atom_id res chain seq x y z
N VAL A 1 9.09 -17.06 -62.39
CA VAL A 1 8.71 -17.95 -61.27
C VAL A 1 9.31 -17.34 -60.00
N ILE A 2 8.52 -16.52 -59.34
CA ILE A 2 8.88 -15.93 -58.04
C ILE A 2 8.37 -16.91 -56.99
N LYS A 3 9.26 -17.53 -56.22
CA LYS A 3 8.93 -18.29 -55.04
C LYS A 3 8.74 -17.31 -53.90
N GLU A 4 7.48 -17.08 -53.48
CA GLU A 4 7.13 -16.48 -52.21
C GLU A 4 7.61 -17.39 -51.08
N LYS A 5 8.52 -16.88 -50.26
CA LYS A 5 8.90 -17.47 -48.99
C LYS A 5 7.82 -17.10 -47.97
N TYR A 6 6.88 -17.96 -47.73
CA TYR A 6 6.04 -17.87 -46.54
C TYR A 6 6.92 -18.03 -45.31
N MET A 7 7.07 -16.96 -44.54
CA MET A 7 7.52 -17.06 -43.14
C MET A 7 6.40 -17.75 -42.35
N GLU A 8 6.64 -18.99 -41.97
CA GLU A 8 5.81 -19.68 -40.97
C GLU A 8 5.89 -18.90 -39.66
N ASN A 9 4.78 -18.28 -39.31
CA ASN A 9 4.58 -17.68 -37.99
C ASN A 9 4.41 -18.84 -36.99
N LYS A 10 5.51 -19.25 -36.34
CA LYS A 10 5.52 -20.27 -35.28
C LYS A 10 4.97 -19.70 -33.96
N ASN A 11 3.73 -19.31 -33.93
CA ASN A 11 2.95 -19.13 -32.71
C ASN A 11 1.87 -20.24 -32.65
N THR A 12 2.29 -21.48 -32.72
CA THR A 12 1.41 -22.61 -32.41
C THR A 12 1.46 -22.81 -30.89
N TYR A 13 0.34 -22.51 -30.21
CA TYR A 13 0.11 -22.91 -28.84
C TYR A 13 -0.30 -24.38 -28.85
N ASP A 14 0.65 -25.27 -28.63
CA ASP A 14 0.48 -26.73 -28.62
C ASP A 14 0.95 -27.32 -27.27
N ALA A 15 0.83 -28.61 -27.12
CA ALA A 15 1.19 -29.31 -25.89
C ALA A 15 2.66 -29.09 -25.48
N ASP A 16 3.55 -28.93 -26.45
CA ASP A 16 4.99 -28.71 -26.22
C ASP A 16 5.29 -27.28 -25.76
N SER A 17 4.34 -26.34 -25.93
CA SER A 17 4.45 -24.98 -25.45
C SER A 17 4.14 -24.82 -23.95
N ILE A 18 3.60 -25.88 -23.30
CA ILE A 18 3.29 -25.87 -21.86
C ILE A 18 4.56 -26.18 -21.07
N VAL A 19 5.09 -25.13 -20.39
CA VAL A 19 6.27 -25.25 -19.53
C VAL A 19 5.80 -25.49 -18.09
N VAL A 20 6.21 -26.62 -17.50
CA VAL A 20 6.01 -26.90 -16.08
C VAL A 20 7.24 -26.39 -15.33
N LEU A 21 7.02 -25.47 -14.38
CA LEU A 21 8.07 -24.97 -13.49
C LEU A 21 7.97 -25.72 -12.17
N GLU A 22 9.08 -26.30 -11.72
CA GLU A 22 9.14 -27.05 -10.47
C GLU A 22 9.88 -26.27 -9.38
N GLY A 23 9.44 -26.42 -8.12
CA GLY A 23 10.12 -25.89 -6.94
C GLY A 23 10.32 -24.37 -6.96
N LEU A 24 11.52 -23.92 -6.61
CA LEU A 24 11.87 -22.50 -6.44
C LEU A 24 12.07 -21.75 -7.77
N GLU A 25 12.18 -22.44 -8.90
CA GLU A 25 12.27 -21.80 -10.20
C GLU A 25 10.98 -21.03 -10.55
N ALA A 26 9.82 -21.55 -10.16
CA ALA A 26 8.54 -20.88 -10.34
C ALA A 26 8.50 -19.52 -9.60
N VAL A 27 9.07 -19.46 -8.38
CA VAL A 27 9.18 -18.23 -7.59
C VAL A 27 10.05 -17.19 -8.30
N ARG A 28 11.21 -17.61 -8.78
CA ARG A 28 12.15 -16.71 -9.50
C ARG A 28 11.55 -16.15 -10.78
N LYS A 29 10.74 -16.95 -11.49
CA LYS A 29 10.12 -16.55 -12.75
C LYS A 29 8.90 -15.66 -12.58
N ARG A 30 8.18 -15.78 -11.47
CA ARG A 30 6.95 -15.02 -11.15
C ARG A 30 6.97 -14.52 -9.69
N PRO A 31 7.95 -13.71 -9.29
CA PRO A 31 8.12 -13.28 -7.88
C PRO A 31 6.90 -12.51 -7.36
N GLY A 32 6.23 -11.71 -8.20
CA GLY A 32 5.06 -10.93 -7.83
C GLY A 32 3.90 -11.78 -7.26
N MET A 33 3.77 -13.05 -7.63
CA MET A 33 2.76 -13.96 -7.06
C MET A 33 3.00 -14.27 -5.57
N TYR A 34 4.25 -14.13 -5.08
CA TYR A 34 4.66 -14.52 -3.73
C TYR A 34 4.92 -13.31 -2.82
N ILE A 35 5.47 -12.21 -3.38
CA ILE A 35 5.84 -11.01 -2.62
C ILE A 35 5.06 -9.75 -3.06
N GLY A 36 4.04 -9.90 -3.91
CA GLY A 36 3.18 -8.83 -4.41
C GLY A 36 3.82 -7.98 -5.50
N SER A 37 5.06 -7.56 -5.35
CA SER A 37 5.78 -6.77 -6.36
C SER A 37 7.28 -7.01 -6.30
N VAL A 38 8.03 -6.60 -7.34
CA VAL A 38 9.51 -6.58 -7.34
C VAL A 38 10.07 -5.17 -7.04
N SER A 39 9.21 -4.25 -6.61
CA SER A 39 9.58 -2.91 -6.14
C SER A 39 10.23 -2.95 -4.75
N THR A 40 10.58 -1.80 -4.21
CA THR A 40 11.13 -1.67 -2.84
C THR A 40 10.21 -2.30 -1.77
N LYS A 41 8.88 -2.27 -1.98
CA LYS A 41 7.91 -2.92 -1.08
C LYS A 41 8.12 -4.44 -1.05
N GLY A 42 8.18 -5.09 -2.22
CA GLY A 42 8.49 -6.52 -2.29
C GLY A 42 9.89 -6.86 -1.78
N LEU A 43 10.85 -5.94 -1.96
CA LEU A 43 12.17 -6.09 -1.38
C LEU A 43 12.15 -6.12 0.16
N ASN A 44 11.51 -5.13 0.80
CA ASN A 44 11.37 -5.09 2.25
C ASN A 44 10.55 -6.29 2.79
N HIS A 45 9.61 -6.81 1.99
CA HIS A 45 8.82 -7.97 2.36
C HIS A 45 9.65 -9.23 2.62
N LEU A 46 10.83 -9.35 1.98
CA LEU A 46 11.77 -10.43 2.29
C LEU A 46 12.22 -10.43 3.76
N ILE A 47 12.47 -9.24 4.34
CA ILE A 47 12.79 -9.11 5.77
C ILE A 47 11.58 -9.52 6.61
N TYR A 48 10.38 -9.07 6.21
CA TYR A 48 9.16 -9.33 6.98
C TYR A 48 8.81 -10.82 7.02
N GLU A 49 9.00 -11.58 5.94
CA GLU A 49 8.77 -13.03 5.91
C GLU A 49 9.67 -13.80 6.89
N ILE A 50 10.94 -13.39 7.02
CA ILE A 50 11.86 -14.01 7.99
C ILE A 50 11.53 -13.57 9.42
N MET A 51 11.24 -12.26 9.62
CA MET A 51 10.83 -11.72 10.90
C MET A 51 9.54 -12.35 11.42
N ASP A 52 8.52 -12.51 10.54
CA ASP A 52 7.24 -13.13 10.93
C ASP A 52 7.43 -14.57 11.41
N ASN A 53 8.43 -15.31 10.92
CA ASN A 53 8.77 -16.62 11.48
C ASN A 53 9.32 -16.54 12.90
N ALA A 54 10.13 -15.53 13.21
CA ALA A 54 10.63 -15.28 14.57
C ALA A 54 9.50 -14.81 15.51
N VAL A 55 8.55 -14.00 15.00
CA VAL A 55 7.33 -13.62 15.72
C VAL A 55 6.45 -14.83 16.01
N ASP A 56 6.33 -15.79 15.09
CA ASP A 56 5.60 -17.04 15.34
C ASP A 56 6.26 -17.88 16.49
N GLU A 57 7.59 -17.87 16.61
CA GLU A 57 8.28 -18.44 17.77
C GLU A 57 7.94 -17.69 19.07
N HIS A 58 7.77 -16.36 19.01
CA HIS A 58 7.29 -15.57 20.15
C HIS A 58 5.86 -15.94 20.52
N LEU A 59 4.95 -16.04 19.56
CA LEU A 59 3.55 -16.45 19.79
C LEU A 59 3.46 -17.86 20.36
N ALA A 60 4.43 -18.72 20.06
CA ALA A 60 4.58 -20.04 20.68
C ALA A 60 5.20 -19.99 22.09
N GLY A 61 5.52 -18.80 22.62
CA GLY A 61 6.12 -18.59 23.94
C GLY A 61 7.61 -18.95 24.02
N CYS A 62 8.32 -19.03 22.89
CA CYS A 62 9.69 -19.54 22.82
C CYS A 62 10.73 -18.49 22.43
N CYS A 63 10.32 -17.29 21.98
CA CYS A 63 11.20 -16.20 21.57
C CYS A 63 10.86 -14.93 22.34
N THR A 64 11.88 -14.21 22.81
CA THR A 64 11.75 -12.95 23.55
C THR A 64 12.53 -11.80 22.90
N GLU A 65 13.39 -12.10 21.94
CA GLU A 65 14.27 -11.11 21.32
C GLU A 65 14.49 -11.43 19.85
N ILE A 66 14.35 -10.41 19.01
CA ILE A 66 14.60 -10.46 17.57
C ILE A 66 15.56 -9.33 17.21
N HIS A 67 16.61 -9.64 16.45
CA HIS A 67 17.53 -8.67 15.88
C HIS A 67 17.37 -8.59 14.37
N VAL A 68 17.21 -7.38 13.86
CA VAL A 68 17.17 -7.10 12.41
C VAL A 68 18.30 -6.15 12.08
N THR A 69 19.20 -6.56 11.20
CA THR A 69 20.35 -5.75 10.80
C THR A 69 20.39 -5.54 9.30
N LEU A 70 20.53 -4.29 8.87
CA LEU A 70 20.87 -3.95 7.49
C LEU A 70 22.39 -3.82 7.38
N GLU A 71 23.01 -4.74 6.63
CA GLU A 71 24.46 -4.85 6.57
C GLU A 71 25.08 -3.92 5.51
N ARG A 72 26.38 -3.64 5.65
CA ARG A 72 27.12 -2.73 4.75
C ARG A 72 27.18 -3.18 3.30
N ASP A 73 27.14 -4.48 3.06
CA ASP A 73 27.16 -5.10 1.73
C ASP A 73 25.80 -5.10 1.04
N GLY A 74 24.76 -4.58 1.69
CA GLY A 74 23.37 -4.54 1.19
C GLY A 74 22.56 -5.77 1.55
N SER A 75 23.14 -6.74 2.30
CA SER A 75 22.38 -7.87 2.84
C SER A 75 21.57 -7.46 4.07
N ALA A 76 20.61 -8.31 4.45
CA ALA A 76 19.87 -8.19 5.70
C ALA A 76 20.08 -9.43 6.56
N THR A 77 20.19 -9.22 7.87
CA THR A 77 20.29 -10.28 8.87
C THR A 77 19.08 -10.22 9.79
N VAL A 78 18.42 -11.35 10.01
CA VAL A 78 17.39 -11.52 11.04
C VAL A 78 17.82 -12.65 11.96
N GLU A 79 17.88 -12.39 13.25
CA GLU A 79 18.28 -13.34 14.29
C GLU A 79 17.24 -13.37 15.40
N ASP A 80 16.80 -14.55 15.81
CA ASP A 80 15.89 -14.78 16.94
C ASP A 80 16.53 -15.66 18.01
N ASN A 81 16.00 -15.59 19.21
CA ASN A 81 16.36 -16.46 20.33
C ASN A 81 15.32 -17.58 20.60
N GLY A 82 14.56 -17.98 19.58
CA GLY A 82 13.55 -19.03 19.65
C GLY A 82 14.12 -20.44 19.78
N ARG A 83 13.31 -21.45 19.44
CA ARG A 83 13.71 -22.87 19.50
C ARG A 83 14.74 -23.29 18.47
N GLY A 84 14.93 -22.48 17.42
CA GLY A 84 15.68 -22.83 16.22
C GLY A 84 14.93 -23.81 15.31
N VAL A 85 15.09 -23.63 14.01
CA VAL A 85 14.51 -24.53 12.99
C VAL A 85 14.94 -25.98 13.27
N PRO A 86 14.08 -27.00 13.07
CA PRO A 86 14.47 -28.39 13.24
C PRO A 86 15.62 -28.78 12.30
N VAL A 87 16.71 -29.31 12.85
CA VAL A 87 17.93 -29.70 12.11
C VAL A 87 18.07 -31.22 11.95
N GLY A 88 17.19 -31.99 12.60
CA GLY A 88 17.19 -33.46 12.54
C GLY A 88 16.86 -34.01 11.16
N MET A 89 17.08 -35.31 10.99
CA MET A 89 16.80 -36.03 9.74
C MET A 89 15.31 -36.08 9.45
N HIS A 90 14.92 -35.58 8.30
CA HIS A 90 13.55 -35.69 7.77
C HIS A 90 13.36 -37.04 7.04
N LYS A 91 12.09 -37.48 6.86
CA LYS A 91 11.73 -38.72 6.15
C LYS A 91 12.26 -38.78 4.71
N LYS A 92 12.61 -37.65 4.11
CA LYS A 92 13.22 -37.54 2.78
C LYS A 92 14.74 -37.79 2.77
N GLY A 93 15.36 -38.13 3.91
CA GLY A 93 16.77 -38.46 4.00
C GLY A 93 17.72 -37.24 4.01
N VAL A 94 17.19 -36.05 4.28
CA VAL A 94 17.94 -34.79 4.41
C VAL A 94 17.51 -34.06 5.67
N SER A 95 18.32 -33.09 6.12
CA SER A 95 17.96 -32.22 7.26
C SER A 95 16.60 -31.54 7.04
N ALA A 96 15.77 -31.49 8.09
CA ALA A 96 14.49 -30.82 8.06
C ALA A 96 14.62 -29.32 7.74
N GLU A 97 15.68 -28.68 8.19
CA GLU A 97 16.03 -27.30 7.89
C GLU A 97 16.10 -27.11 6.37
N ARG A 98 16.89 -27.93 5.65
CA ARG A 98 17.04 -27.83 4.19
C ARG A 98 15.72 -27.94 3.45
N ILE A 99 14.78 -28.75 3.94
CA ILE A 99 13.44 -28.88 3.36
C ILE A 99 12.66 -27.56 3.51
N VAL A 100 12.73 -26.93 4.68
CA VAL A 100 12.03 -25.65 4.94
C VAL A 100 12.48 -24.56 3.96
N TYR A 101 13.77 -24.50 3.65
CA TYR A 101 14.30 -23.44 2.78
C TYR A 101 14.31 -23.79 1.28
N THR A 102 14.16 -25.05 0.90
CA THR A 102 14.22 -25.46 -0.52
C THR A 102 12.91 -25.98 -1.10
N THR A 103 11.91 -26.22 -0.26
CA THR A 103 10.64 -26.82 -0.71
C THR A 103 9.48 -25.87 -0.41
N LEU A 104 8.68 -25.54 -1.43
CA LEU A 104 7.43 -24.79 -1.24
C LEU A 104 6.43 -25.66 -0.47
N HIS A 105 5.60 -25.02 0.35
CA HIS A 105 4.60 -25.68 1.19
C HIS A 105 5.21 -26.71 2.15
N ALA A 106 6.37 -26.38 2.70
CA ALA A 106 7.03 -27.16 3.74
C ALA A 106 7.16 -26.33 5.03
N GLY A 107 6.76 -26.90 6.16
CA GLY A 107 6.85 -26.21 7.45
C GLY A 107 6.10 -26.96 8.55
N GLY A 108 6.45 -26.67 9.80
CA GLY A 108 5.82 -27.25 11.00
C GLY A 108 4.49 -26.59 11.38
N LYS A 109 4.03 -25.60 10.62
CA LYS A 109 2.81 -24.83 10.89
C LYS A 109 1.54 -25.43 10.26
N PHE A 110 1.67 -26.55 9.54
CA PHE A 110 0.55 -27.36 9.05
C PHE A 110 0.01 -28.35 10.10
N ASP A 111 0.65 -28.43 11.27
CA ASP A 111 0.25 -29.28 12.38
C ASP A 111 0.05 -28.41 13.63
N ASP A 112 -1.17 -28.38 14.14
CA ASP A 112 -1.60 -27.58 15.30
C ASP A 112 -0.84 -27.90 16.61
N SER A 113 -0.07 -29.00 16.62
CA SER A 113 0.70 -29.42 17.79
C SER A 113 1.88 -28.49 18.13
N ALA A 114 2.45 -27.80 17.13
CA ALA A 114 3.64 -26.97 17.29
C ALA A 114 3.33 -25.48 17.48
N TYR A 115 2.23 -25.00 16.85
CA TYR A 115 1.80 -23.61 16.87
C TYR A 115 0.26 -23.53 16.96
N LYS A 116 -0.26 -22.95 18.04
CA LYS A 116 -1.70 -22.71 18.20
C LYS A 116 -2.21 -21.56 17.34
N THR A 117 -1.37 -20.57 17.15
CA THR A 117 -1.63 -19.41 16.29
C THR A 117 -0.34 -19.05 15.57
N SER A 118 -0.39 -18.80 14.29
CA SER A 118 0.76 -18.35 13.50
C SER A 118 0.34 -17.41 12.39
N GLY A 119 1.26 -16.52 11.98
CA GLY A 119 1.10 -15.69 10.80
C GLY A 119 1.51 -16.41 9.51
N GLY A 120 2.46 -17.33 9.60
CA GLY A 120 3.05 -18.06 8.48
C GLY A 120 2.29 -19.33 8.12
N LEU A 121 1.14 -19.22 7.43
CA LEU A 121 0.23 -20.34 7.15
C LEU A 121 0.60 -21.18 5.93
N HIS A 122 1.24 -20.59 4.93
CA HIS A 122 1.41 -21.23 3.61
C HIS A 122 2.69 -22.04 3.47
N GLY A 123 3.63 -21.95 4.45
CA GLY A 123 4.90 -22.66 4.41
C GLY A 123 5.78 -22.31 3.21
N VAL A 124 5.73 -21.07 2.74
CA VAL A 124 6.47 -20.62 1.56
C VAL A 124 7.44 -19.47 1.82
N GLY A 125 7.24 -18.66 2.87
CA GLY A 125 8.00 -17.43 3.10
C GLY A 125 9.50 -17.63 3.07
N SER A 126 10.04 -18.54 3.87
CA SER A 126 11.49 -18.81 3.94
C SER A 126 12.07 -19.30 2.62
N SER A 127 11.37 -20.20 1.91
CA SER A 127 11.82 -20.73 0.63
C SER A 127 11.71 -19.68 -0.49
N VAL A 128 10.74 -18.75 -0.40
CA VAL A 128 10.61 -17.60 -1.30
C VAL A 128 11.77 -16.63 -1.10
N VAL A 129 12.12 -16.28 0.14
CA VAL A 129 13.30 -15.42 0.42
C VAL A 129 14.57 -16.05 -0.13
N ASN A 130 14.76 -17.36 0.08
CA ASN A 130 15.88 -18.11 -0.48
C ASN A 130 15.91 -18.03 -2.01
N ALA A 131 14.80 -18.28 -2.68
CA ALA A 131 14.70 -18.24 -4.14
C ALA A 131 15.01 -16.85 -4.72
N LEU A 132 14.64 -15.77 -4.02
CA LEU A 132 14.78 -14.39 -4.49
C LEU A 132 16.07 -13.70 -4.01
N SER A 133 16.95 -14.45 -3.35
CA SER A 133 18.25 -13.96 -2.87
C SER A 133 19.40 -14.49 -3.74
N SER A 134 20.42 -13.66 -3.93
CA SER A 134 21.68 -14.08 -4.55
C SER A 134 22.36 -15.14 -3.70
N TYR A 135 22.33 -14.94 -2.38
CA TYR A 135 22.67 -15.97 -1.40
C TYR A 135 21.81 -15.84 -0.16
N MET A 136 21.64 -16.94 0.57
CA MET A 136 21.10 -16.99 1.91
C MET A 136 21.96 -17.90 2.77
N ASP A 137 22.39 -17.37 3.92
CA ASP A 137 23.21 -18.06 4.92
C ASP A 137 22.37 -18.29 6.17
N VAL A 138 22.26 -19.53 6.61
CA VAL A 138 21.41 -19.94 7.73
C VAL A 138 22.26 -20.59 8.80
N GLN A 139 22.15 -20.07 10.02
CA GLN A 139 22.77 -20.65 11.21
C GLN A 139 21.69 -20.99 12.22
N VAL A 140 21.64 -22.23 12.64
CA VAL A 140 20.68 -22.71 13.63
C VAL A 140 21.41 -23.14 14.90
N SER A 141 21.17 -22.41 15.97
CA SER A 141 21.64 -22.75 17.34
C SER A 141 20.64 -23.69 18.01
N LYS A 142 20.98 -24.96 18.09
CA LYS A 142 20.09 -26.01 18.62
C LYS A 142 20.86 -27.20 19.17
N GLU A 143 20.33 -27.83 20.20
CA GLU A 143 20.92 -29.07 20.79
C GLU A 143 22.40 -28.96 21.19
N GLY A 144 22.81 -27.75 21.61
CA GLY A 144 24.18 -27.49 22.06
C GLY A 144 25.18 -27.19 20.93
N ALA A 145 24.73 -27.15 19.69
CA ALA A 145 25.55 -26.94 18.51
C ALA A 145 25.03 -25.78 17.62
N VAL A 146 25.90 -25.24 16.80
CA VAL A 146 25.53 -24.30 15.73
C VAL A 146 25.63 -25.05 14.41
N HIS A 147 24.48 -25.29 13.79
CA HIS A 147 24.36 -25.91 12.47
C HIS A 147 24.37 -24.83 11.40
N HIS A 148 24.94 -25.13 10.23
CA HIS A 148 25.09 -24.15 9.16
C HIS A 148 24.64 -24.71 7.82
N ASP A 149 23.85 -23.93 7.08
CA ASP A 149 23.57 -24.16 5.67
C ASP A 149 23.72 -22.86 4.89
N ARG A 150 23.95 -22.99 3.59
CA ARG A 150 24.06 -21.86 2.66
C ARG A 150 23.44 -22.21 1.32
N TYR A 151 22.81 -21.22 0.75
CA TYR A 151 22.11 -21.33 -0.52
C TYR A 151 22.54 -20.22 -1.47
N GLU A 152 22.57 -20.52 -2.76
CA GLU A 152 22.74 -19.54 -3.82
C GLU A 152 21.56 -19.64 -4.79
N ARG A 153 20.76 -18.56 -4.88
CA ARG A 153 19.54 -18.51 -5.70
C ARG A 153 18.60 -19.70 -5.49
N GLY A 154 18.42 -20.08 -4.24
CA GLY A 154 17.55 -21.18 -3.85
C GLY A 154 18.21 -22.56 -3.87
N VAL A 155 19.44 -22.68 -4.37
CA VAL A 155 20.15 -23.97 -4.47
C VAL A 155 21.13 -24.11 -3.31
N PRO A 156 21.08 -25.22 -2.52
CA PRO A 156 22.02 -25.44 -1.44
C PRO A 156 23.44 -25.68 -1.97
N VAL A 157 24.44 -25.05 -1.35
CA VAL A 157 25.86 -25.15 -1.72
C VAL A 157 26.71 -25.88 -0.66
N ILE A 158 26.17 -26.13 0.52
CA ILE A 158 26.84 -26.91 1.58
C ILE A 158 26.53 -28.39 1.40
N GLU A 159 27.54 -29.24 1.45
CA GLU A 159 27.35 -30.69 1.45
C GLU A 159 26.88 -31.18 2.84
N LEU A 160 25.91 -32.08 2.84
CA LEU A 160 25.41 -32.70 4.05
C LEU A 160 26.30 -33.87 4.48
N GLU A 161 26.60 -33.93 5.75
CA GLU A 161 27.29 -35.08 6.37
C GLU A 161 26.25 -36.12 6.79
N ASN A 162 26.18 -37.23 6.07
CA ASN A 162 25.17 -38.27 6.30
C ASN A 162 23.72 -37.74 6.29
N GLY A 163 23.43 -36.75 5.46
CA GLY A 163 22.13 -36.14 5.34
C GLY A 163 21.82 -35.04 6.37
N LEU A 164 22.75 -34.72 7.26
CA LEU A 164 22.64 -33.69 8.28
C LEU A 164 23.54 -32.49 7.97
N LEU A 165 23.19 -31.35 8.54
CA LEU A 165 23.97 -30.10 8.40
C LEU A 165 25.29 -30.19 9.17
N PRO A 166 26.38 -29.60 8.66
CA PRO A 166 27.63 -29.50 9.37
C PRO A 166 27.49 -28.62 10.62
N VAL A 167 28.21 -29.02 11.69
CA VAL A 167 28.30 -28.28 12.94
C VAL A 167 29.54 -27.38 12.89
N ILE A 168 29.34 -26.05 12.93
CA ILE A 168 30.42 -25.06 12.89
C ILE A 168 30.85 -24.56 14.28
N GLY A 169 30.12 -24.88 15.32
CA GLY A 169 30.44 -24.45 16.68
C GLY A 169 29.57 -25.10 17.76
N LYS A 170 29.93 -24.81 19.02
CA LYS A 170 29.12 -25.17 20.18
C LYS A 170 28.45 -23.94 20.77
N THR A 171 27.22 -24.06 21.22
CA THR A 171 26.47 -22.98 21.83
C THR A 171 25.60 -23.48 23.00
N ARG A 172 25.27 -22.57 23.91
CA ARG A 172 24.23 -22.79 24.94
C ARG A 172 22.93 -22.08 24.60
N LYS A 173 22.96 -21.24 23.55
CA LYS A 173 21.78 -20.49 23.06
C LYS A 173 20.98 -21.39 22.12
N THR A 174 19.74 -21.02 21.92
CA THR A 174 18.87 -21.52 20.84
C THR A 174 18.46 -20.35 19.95
N GLY A 175 18.07 -20.64 18.73
CA GLY A 175 17.57 -19.61 17.80
C GLY A 175 17.98 -19.86 16.36
N THR A 176 17.48 -19.01 15.49
CA THR A 176 17.82 -19.04 14.07
C THR A 176 18.38 -17.67 13.66
N LYS A 177 19.46 -17.69 12.87
CA LYS A 177 20.05 -16.51 12.27
C LYS A 177 20.11 -16.70 10.78
N ILE A 178 19.51 -15.77 10.06
CA ILE A 178 19.45 -15.77 8.58
C ILE A 178 20.04 -14.47 8.08
N ASN A 179 21.06 -14.58 7.23
CA ASN A 179 21.58 -13.46 6.45
C ASN A 179 21.29 -13.73 4.98
N PHE A 180 20.76 -12.74 4.25
CA PHE A 180 20.45 -12.90 2.84
C PHE A 180 20.72 -11.62 2.06
N LEU A 181 21.14 -11.77 0.80
CA LEU A 181 21.35 -10.68 -0.14
C LEU A 181 20.33 -10.78 -1.29
N PRO A 182 19.45 -9.81 -1.50
CA PRO A 182 18.51 -9.82 -2.61
C PRO A 182 19.19 -9.96 -3.98
N ASP A 183 18.57 -10.72 -4.87
CA ASP A 183 19.13 -10.95 -6.22
C ASP A 183 18.83 -9.77 -7.15
N ASN A 184 19.89 -9.08 -7.58
CA ASN A 184 19.83 -7.94 -8.51
C ASN A 184 19.38 -8.31 -9.94
N THR A 185 19.24 -9.60 -10.24
CA THR A 185 18.64 -10.05 -11.52
C THR A 185 17.11 -10.08 -11.46
N ILE A 186 16.55 -9.95 -10.26
CA ILE A 186 15.09 -9.95 -10.01
C ILE A 186 14.62 -8.57 -9.59
N PHE A 187 15.33 -7.94 -8.66
CA PHE A 187 14.98 -6.62 -8.14
C PHE A 187 15.77 -5.53 -8.87
N GLU A 188 15.07 -4.54 -9.40
CA GLU A 188 15.72 -3.37 -10.03
C GLU A 188 16.51 -2.53 -9.02
N LYS A 189 15.98 -2.45 -7.79
CA LYS A 189 16.61 -1.78 -6.66
C LYS A 189 16.75 -2.77 -5.51
N THR A 190 17.98 -2.95 -5.02
CA THR A 190 18.31 -3.89 -3.92
C THR A 190 18.60 -3.18 -2.60
N LYS A 191 18.32 -1.87 -2.51
CA LYS A 191 18.53 -1.10 -1.28
C LYS A 191 17.27 -1.08 -0.42
N PHE A 192 17.32 -1.71 0.74
CA PHE A 192 16.25 -1.68 1.73
C PHE A 192 16.00 -0.27 2.25
N ARG A 193 14.74 0.10 2.47
CA ARG A 193 14.34 1.36 3.10
C ARG A 193 14.25 1.19 4.61
N ALA A 194 15.22 1.77 5.34
CA ALA A 194 15.30 1.63 6.79
C ALA A 194 14.04 2.14 7.50
N GLU A 195 13.47 3.28 7.08
CA GLU A 195 12.29 3.85 7.73
C GLU A 195 11.07 2.94 7.63
N GLU A 196 10.84 2.30 6.48
CA GLU A 196 9.75 1.34 6.31
C GLU A 196 9.96 0.10 7.17
N VAL A 197 11.20 -0.40 7.24
CA VAL A 197 11.57 -1.53 8.10
C VAL A 197 11.35 -1.16 9.57
N LYS A 198 11.86 -0.02 10.03
CA LYS A 198 11.68 0.48 11.40
C LYS A 198 10.20 0.61 11.79
N SER A 199 9.40 1.20 10.91
CA SER A 199 7.96 1.34 11.14
C SER A 199 7.30 -0.03 11.36
N ARG A 200 7.61 -1.03 10.52
CA ARG A 200 7.06 -2.39 10.66
C ARG A 200 7.55 -3.09 11.93
N LEU A 201 8.82 -2.91 12.32
CA LEU A 201 9.37 -3.47 13.55
C LEU A 201 8.70 -2.86 14.78
N HIS A 202 8.49 -1.56 14.80
CA HIS A 202 7.82 -0.86 15.89
C HIS A 202 6.36 -1.30 16.04
N GLU A 203 5.61 -1.41 14.94
CA GLU A 203 4.25 -1.98 14.95
C GLU A 203 4.23 -3.40 15.53
N THR A 204 5.20 -4.22 15.15
CA THR A 204 5.30 -5.59 15.66
C THR A 204 5.59 -5.62 17.15
N ALA A 205 6.40 -4.70 17.68
CA ALA A 205 6.66 -4.57 19.12
C ALA A 205 5.38 -4.18 19.88
N TYR A 206 4.58 -3.24 19.38
CA TYR A 206 3.30 -2.87 19.99
C TYR A 206 2.29 -4.04 20.02
N LEU A 207 2.30 -4.90 19.01
CA LEU A 207 1.43 -6.08 18.96
C LEU A 207 1.91 -7.23 19.85
N ASN A 208 3.14 -7.14 20.38
CA ASN A 208 3.78 -8.16 21.20
C ASN A 208 4.55 -7.52 22.38
N PRO A 209 3.84 -7.12 23.45
CA PRO A 209 4.42 -6.33 24.56
C PRO A 209 5.63 -6.96 25.25
N GLU A 210 5.73 -8.29 25.21
CA GLU A 210 6.82 -9.05 25.86
C GLU A 210 8.02 -9.28 24.91
N LEU A 211 7.92 -8.85 23.65
CA LEU A 211 8.97 -9.00 22.65
C LEU A 211 9.86 -7.76 22.60
N THR A 212 11.17 -7.98 22.60
CA THR A 212 12.15 -6.95 22.30
C THR A 212 12.63 -7.10 20.85
N ILE A 213 12.57 -6.04 20.07
CA ILE A 213 13.06 -6.01 18.69
C ILE A 213 14.19 -4.99 18.59
N ILE A 214 15.35 -5.43 18.14
CA ILE A 214 16.54 -4.60 17.98
C ILE A 214 16.79 -4.40 16.49
N PHE A 215 16.94 -3.15 16.09
CA PHE A 215 17.26 -2.79 14.72
C PHE A 215 18.61 -2.09 14.63
N ASP A 216 19.46 -2.59 13.74
CA ASP A 216 20.76 -2.02 13.42
C ASP A 216 20.87 -1.68 11.93
N ASP A 217 21.09 -0.42 11.58
CA ASP A 217 21.49 -0.05 10.21
C ASP A 217 22.98 0.29 10.18
N LYS A 218 23.79 -0.63 9.63
CA LYS A 218 25.24 -0.51 9.53
C LYS A 218 25.72 0.12 8.22
N ARG A 219 24.82 0.51 7.33
CA ARG A 219 25.15 0.96 5.98
C ARG A 219 25.76 2.35 5.95
N ALA A 220 25.37 3.22 6.89
CA ALA A 220 25.94 4.56 7.03
C ALA A 220 27.28 4.55 7.77
N GLU A 221 28.05 5.64 7.67
CA GLU A 221 29.29 5.83 8.43
C GLU A 221 29.04 5.86 9.94
N SER A 222 27.89 6.42 10.36
CA SER A 222 27.39 6.35 11.73
C SER A 222 26.24 5.35 11.79
N PRO A 223 26.47 4.13 12.30
CA PRO A 223 25.43 3.12 12.41
C PRO A 223 24.27 3.58 13.29
N GLU A 224 23.05 3.32 12.85
CA GLU A 224 21.86 3.54 13.65
C GLU A 224 21.55 2.29 14.48
N HIS A 225 21.21 2.46 15.75
CA HIS A 225 20.80 1.40 16.66
C HIS A 225 19.51 1.80 17.37
N VAL A 226 18.45 1.02 17.21
CA VAL A 226 17.13 1.29 17.81
C VAL A 226 16.62 0.02 18.50
N VAL A 227 16.07 0.20 19.70
CA VAL A 227 15.45 -0.90 20.47
C VAL A 227 13.98 -0.56 20.64
N TYR A 228 13.11 -1.46 20.20
CA TYR A 228 11.67 -1.40 20.38
C TYR A 228 11.27 -2.41 21.46
N HIS A 229 10.67 -1.92 22.54
CA HIS A 229 10.05 -2.72 23.59
C HIS A 229 8.87 -1.95 24.13
N GLU A 230 7.66 -2.42 23.86
CA GLU A 230 6.42 -1.68 24.03
C GLU A 230 5.49 -2.38 25.04
N PRO A 231 5.76 -2.30 26.34
CA PRO A 231 5.00 -3.02 27.35
C PRO A 231 3.53 -2.58 27.46
N ASP A 232 3.21 -1.36 27.01
CA ASP A 232 1.83 -0.88 26.96
C ASP A 232 1.03 -1.46 25.78
N GLY A 233 1.66 -2.19 24.88
CA GLY A 233 1.03 -2.89 23.78
C GLY A 233 0.23 -1.96 22.86
N ILE A 234 -0.95 -2.41 22.40
CA ILE A 234 -1.79 -1.61 21.50
C ILE A 234 -2.32 -0.33 22.13
N ILE A 235 -2.29 -0.19 23.46
CA ILE A 235 -2.61 1.07 24.17
C ILE A 235 -1.50 2.10 23.90
N GLY A 236 -0.24 1.68 23.96
CA GLY A 236 0.91 2.50 23.57
C GLY A 236 0.82 2.90 22.10
N PHE A 237 0.47 1.95 21.23
CA PHE A 237 0.34 2.18 19.81
C PHE A 237 -0.68 3.29 19.48
N ILE A 238 -1.88 3.24 20.05
CA ILE A 238 -2.90 4.27 19.78
C ILE A 238 -2.49 5.64 20.34
N LYS A 239 -1.79 5.67 21.48
CA LYS A 239 -1.24 6.91 22.04
C LYS A 239 -0.19 7.53 21.13
N ASP A 240 0.69 6.72 20.55
CA ASP A 240 1.69 7.17 19.58
C ASP A 240 1.02 7.71 18.31
N MET A 241 0.03 6.98 17.75
CA MET A 241 -0.74 7.43 16.58
C MET A 241 -1.44 8.78 16.79
N ASN A 242 -1.85 9.07 18.01
CA ASN A 242 -2.60 10.29 18.37
C ASN A 242 -1.76 11.31 19.12
N GLN A 243 -0.42 11.12 19.26
CA GLN A 243 0.46 11.97 20.07
C GLN A 243 0.38 13.46 19.73
N LYS A 244 0.21 13.78 18.45
CA LYS A 244 0.13 15.17 17.95
C LYS A 244 -1.29 15.66 17.73
N LYS A 245 -2.31 14.91 18.20
CA LYS A 245 -3.72 15.19 17.94
C LYS A 245 -4.45 15.57 19.22
N GLU A 246 -5.50 16.36 19.10
CA GLU A 246 -6.35 16.70 20.22
C GLU A 246 -7.27 15.53 20.55
N VAL A 247 -6.96 14.79 21.62
CA VAL A 247 -7.72 13.63 22.07
C VAL A 247 -8.94 14.04 22.89
N ILE A 248 -10.07 13.35 22.71
CA ILE A 248 -11.35 13.64 23.39
C ILE A 248 -11.47 12.89 24.71
N HIS A 249 -10.85 11.72 24.80
CA HIS A 249 -10.83 10.87 25.99
C HIS A 249 -9.58 9.99 26.01
N GLU A 250 -9.27 9.39 27.15
CA GLU A 250 -8.20 8.37 27.26
C GLU A 250 -8.53 7.13 26.42
N PRO A 251 -7.52 6.37 25.98
CA PRO A 251 -7.75 5.13 25.23
C PRO A 251 -8.68 4.17 25.98
N VAL A 252 -9.66 3.63 25.28
CA VAL A 252 -10.56 2.58 25.78
C VAL A 252 -10.05 1.26 25.28
N TYR A 253 -9.64 0.38 26.19
CA TYR A 253 -9.09 -0.92 25.86
C TYR A 253 -9.95 -2.04 26.45
N PHE A 254 -10.15 -3.08 25.68
CA PHE A 254 -10.75 -4.31 26.16
C PHE A 254 -10.21 -5.55 25.43
N ARG A 255 -10.31 -6.68 26.10
CA ARG A 255 -9.85 -7.97 25.61
C ARG A 255 -10.85 -9.04 25.96
N GLY A 256 -11.04 -10.00 25.08
CA GLY A 256 -11.88 -11.17 25.36
C GLY A 256 -11.58 -12.32 24.42
N THR A 257 -12.12 -13.49 24.72
CA THR A 257 -12.00 -14.68 23.89
C THR A 257 -13.40 -15.17 23.52
N SER A 258 -13.62 -15.43 22.25
CA SER A 258 -14.87 -16.00 21.74
C SER A 258 -14.57 -16.96 20.59
N GLU A 259 -15.26 -18.11 20.56
CA GLU A 259 -15.07 -19.16 19.54
C GLU A 259 -13.60 -19.64 19.42
N GLY A 260 -12.79 -19.54 20.49
CA GLY A 260 -11.36 -19.88 20.46
C GLY A 260 -10.47 -18.80 19.83
N ILE A 261 -11.02 -17.63 19.51
CA ILE A 261 -10.32 -16.49 18.96
C ILE A 261 -10.12 -15.46 20.08
N ASP A 262 -8.86 -15.09 20.32
CA ASP A 262 -8.54 -13.98 21.20
C ASP A 262 -8.69 -12.66 20.47
N VAL A 263 -9.37 -11.71 21.09
CA VAL A 263 -9.69 -10.40 20.51
C VAL A 263 -9.18 -9.32 21.45
N GLU A 264 -8.37 -8.41 20.96
CA GLU A 264 -7.94 -7.19 21.63
C GLU A 264 -8.36 -5.98 20.82
N ILE A 265 -8.96 -5.00 21.48
CA ILE A 265 -9.45 -3.78 20.84
C ILE A 265 -9.06 -2.59 21.70
N VAL A 266 -8.54 -1.56 21.06
CA VAL A 266 -8.36 -0.25 21.65
C VAL A 266 -8.94 0.80 20.71
N PHE A 267 -9.64 1.80 21.26
CA PHE A 267 -10.08 2.94 20.49
C PHE A 267 -9.97 4.25 21.28
N GLN A 268 -9.84 5.34 20.55
CA GLN A 268 -9.79 6.70 21.09
C GLN A 268 -10.38 7.67 20.07
N TYR A 269 -11.15 8.65 20.53
CA TYR A 269 -11.65 9.71 19.67
C TYR A 269 -10.75 10.93 19.72
N ILE A 270 -10.56 11.53 18.57
CA ILE A 270 -9.79 12.75 18.34
C ILE A 270 -10.69 13.83 17.74
N ASN A 271 -10.30 15.10 17.88
CA ASN A 271 -11.07 16.23 17.35
C ASN A 271 -10.78 16.45 15.84
N GLU A 272 -10.93 15.38 15.05
CA GLU A 272 -10.79 15.37 13.60
C GLU A 272 -12.01 14.71 12.95
N PHE A 273 -12.13 14.81 11.61
CA PHE A 273 -13.31 14.34 10.89
C PHE A 273 -13.09 13.11 10.03
N HIS A 274 -12.13 12.25 10.37
CA HIS A 274 -11.88 11.01 9.65
C HIS A 274 -11.78 9.80 10.59
N GLU A 275 -12.03 8.62 10.05
CA GLU A 275 -11.90 7.32 10.69
C GLU A 275 -10.52 6.75 10.40
N ASN A 276 -9.81 6.23 11.41
CA ASN A 276 -8.57 5.48 11.25
C ASN A 276 -8.66 4.18 12.05
N VAL A 277 -9.08 3.10 11.41
CA VAL A 277 -9.27 1.79 12.06
C VAL A 277 -8.34 0.76 11.44
N LEU A 278 -7.39 0.29 12.24
CA LEU A 278 -6.40 -0.70 11.85
C LEU A 278 -6.85 -2.10 12.28
N GLY A 279 -6.69 -3.07 11.39
CA GLY A 279 -6.99 -4.48 11.65
C GLY A 279 -5.76 -5.36 11.57
N PHE A 280 -5.61 -6.24 12.55
CA PHE A 280 -4.51 -7.22 12.59
C PHE A 280 -5.06 -8.60 12.88
N CYS A 281 -4.55 -9.61 12.16
CA CYS A 281 -4.80 -11.01 12.43
C CYS A 281 -3.46 -11.74 12.53
N ASN A 282 -3.18 -12.37 13.70
CA ASN A 282 -1.91 -13.05 14.00
C ASN A 282 -0.70 -12.15 13.70
N ASN A 283 -0.74 -10.90 14.15
CA ASN A 283 0.27 -9.85 13.97
C ASN A 283 0.45 -9.36 12.52
N ILE A 284 -0.37 -9.82 11.58
CA ILE A 284 -0.33 -9.37 10.19
C ILE A 284 -1.33 -8.23 10.01
N TYR A 285 -0.85 -7.11 9.50
CA TYR A 285 -1.70 -5.98 9.14
C TYR A 285 -2.57 -6.31 7.93
N ASN A 286 -3.88 -6.15 8.10
CA ASN A 286 -4.85 -6.37 7.03
C ASN A 286 -5.23 -5.01 6.41
N ALA A 287 -4.45 -4.56 5.45
CA ALA A 287 -4.58 -3.24 4.83
C ALA A 287 -5.96 -3.00 4.18
N GLU A 288 -6.55 -4.05 3.61
CA GLU A 288 -7.89 -4.02 3.01
C GLU A 288 -8.98 -4.42 4.02
N GLY A 289 -8.61 -4.53 5.30
CA GLY A 289 -9.52 -4.87 6.38
C GLY A 289 -9.85 -6.36 6.46
N GLY A 290 -11.13 -6.65 6.69
CA GLY A 290 -11.62 -8.03 6.78
C GLY A 290 -12.77 -8.19 7.75
N THR A 291 -13.18 -9.43 7.94
CA THR A 291 -14.37 -9.81 8.71
C THR A 291 -14.29 -9.40 10.18
N HIS A 292 -13.10 -9.42 10.80
CA HIS A 292 -12.89 -8.95 12.17
C HIS A 292 -13.21 -7.46 12.31
N LEU A 293 -12.80 -6.60 11.37
CA LEU A 293 -13.18 -5.18 11.37
C LEU A 293 -14.68 -5.00 11.14
N THR A 294 -15.28 -5.83 10.29
CA THR A 294 -16.72 -5.80 10.05
C THR A 294 -17.50 -6.10 11.34
N GLY A 295 -17.07 -7.13 12.10
CA GLY A 295 -17.66 -7.47 13.39
C GLY A 295 -17.60 -6.31 14.38
N PHE A 296 -16.42 -5.71 14.56
CA PHE A 296 -16.24 -4.52 15.40
C PHE A 296 -17.12 -3.35 14.96
N LYS A 297 -16.98 -2.91 13.70
CA LYS A 297 -17.66 -1.72 13.16
C LYS A 297 -19.18 -1.83 13.25
N THR A 298 -19.73 -3.00 12.94
CA THR A 298 -21.18 -3.24 12.95
C THR A 298 -21.71 -3.22 14.39
N THR A 299 -21.08 -3.96 15.29
CA THR A 299 -21.53 -4.07 16.69
C THR A 299 -21.37 -2.75 17.42
N PHE A 300 -20.24 -2.06 17.24
CA PHE A 300 -20.02 -0.73 17.80
C PHE A 300 -21.10 0.26 17.33
N THR A 301 -21.41 0.26 16.03
CA THR A 301 -22.46 1.13 15.46
C THR A 301 -23.83 0.83 16.06
N THR A 302 -24.17 -0.44 16.23
CA THR A 302 -25.44 -0.86 16.82
C THR A 302 -25.56 -0.42 18.28
N ALA A 303 -24.52 -0.67 19.08
CA ALA A 303 -24.50 -0.28 20.50
C ALA A 303 -24.60 1.25 20.67
N MET A 304 -23.86 2.03 19.90
CA MET A 304 -23.94 3.49 19.99
C MET A 304 -25.31 4.05 19.61
N ASN A 305 -25.98 3.49 18.62
CA ASN A 305 -27.34 3.88 18.26
C ASN A 305 -28.34 3.52 19.35
N GLN A 306 -28.16 2.39 20.00
CA GLN A 306 -28.98 2.02 21.15
C GLN A 306 -28.82 3.03 22.29
N TYR A 307 -27.60 3.33 22.71
CA TYR A 307 -27.30 4.34 23.72
C TYR A 307 -27.82 5.74 23.36
N ALA A 308 -27.72 6.12 22.08
CA ALA A 308 -28.24 7.41 21.62
C ALA A 308 -29.75 7.52 21.80
N LYS A 309 -30.48 6.42 21.64
CA LYS A 309 -31.95 6.37 21.93
C LYS A 309 -32.22 6.37 23.41
N GLU A 310 -31.53 5.55 24.19
CA GLU A 310 -31.70 5.46 25.66
C GLU A 310 -31.43 6.81 26.36
N LEU A 311 -30.43 7.56 25.89
CA LEU A 311 -30.10 8.89 26.39
C LEU A 311 -30.97 10.01 25.80
N GLY A 312 -31.92 9.69 24.90
CA GLY A 312 -32.81 10.66 24.27
C GLY A 312 -32.15 11.60 23.26
N ILE A 313 -30.93 11.32 22.84
CA ILE A 313 -30.23 12.07 21.77
C ILE A 313 -30.91 11.81 20.43
N LEU A 314 -31.33 10.57 20.18
CA LEU A 314 -32.20 10.18 19.07
C LEU A 314 -33.57 9.84 19.61
N LYS A 315 -34.62 10.38 18.99
CA LYS A 315 -36.03 9.97 19.26
C LYS A 315 -36.32 8.67 18.51
N GLU A 316 -37.32 7.92 18.94
CA GLU A 316 -37.71 6.65 18.28
C GLU A 316 -37.98 6.79 16.77
N LYS A 317 -38.45 7.96 16.32
CA LYS A 317 -38.76 8.25 14.91
C LYS A 317 -37.56 8.79 14.12
N ASP A 318 -36.46 9.11 14.79
CA ASP A 318 -35.28 9.65 14.14
C ASP A 318 -34.52 8.53 13.44
N ALA A 319 -33.95 8.83 12.29
CA ALA A 319 -33.01 7.91 11.63
C ALA A 319 -31.77 7.71 12.50
N ASN A 320 -31.31 6.48 12.59
CA ASN A 320 -30.09 6.13 13.29
C ASN A 320 -28.89 6.90 12.71
N PHE A 321 -27.87 7.11 13.52
CA PHE A 321 -26.57 7.52 13.04
C PHE A 321 -26.00 6.43 12.11
N THR A 322 -25.37 6.83 11.02
CA THR A 322 -24.64 5.90 10.16
C THR A 322 -23.37 5.40 10.85
N GLY A 323 -22.81 4.29 10.37
CA GLY A 323 -21.51 3.82 10.87
C GLY A 323 -20.42 4.88 10.72
N ALA A 324 -20.42 5.62 9.61
CA ALA A 324 -19.50 6.72 9.39
C ALA A 324 -19.70 7.89 10.38
N ASP A 325 -20.95 8.27 10.70
CA ASP A 325 -21.21 9.29 11.72
C ASP A 325 -20.63 8.90 13.08
N ILE A 326 -20.82 7.63 13.47
CA ILE A 326 -20.35 7.12 14.77
C ILE A 326 -18.83 7.00 14.83
N ARG A 327 -18.20 6.53 13.79
CA ARG A 327 -16.75 6.35 13.77
C ARG A 327 -15.97 7.58 13.34
N ASN A 328 -16.66 8.69 13.12
CA ASN A 328 -16.02 9.96 12.81
C ASN A 328 -15.14 10.46 13.96
N GLY A 329 -13.87 10.71 13.67
CA GLY A 329 -12.85 11.05 14.65
C GLY A 329 -12.35 9.87 15.47
N MET A 330 -12.71 8.62 15.11
CA MET A 330 -12.23 7.42 15.79
C MET A 330 -10.87 6.98 15.24
N THR A 331 -9.89 6.82 16.12
CA THR A 331 -8.73 5.96 15.92
C THR A 331 -8.99 4.65 16.66
N ALA A 332 -8.80 3.49 16.01
CA ALA A 332 -8.98 2.19 16.65
C ALA A 332 -8.00 1.15 16.10
N ILE A 333 -7.64 0.19 16.95
CA ILE A 333 -6.86 -0.98 16.59
C ILE A 333 -7.65 -2.21 17.03
N VAL A 334 -7.88 -3.12 16.10
CA VAL A 334 -8.52 -4.41 16.31
C VAL A 334 -7.53 -5.50 15.99
N SER A 335 -7.01 -6.17 16.99
CA SER A 335 -6.06 -7.28 16.87
C SER A 335 -6.71 -8.58 17.29
N ILE A 336 -6.62 -9.60 16.45
CA ILE A 336 -7.11 -10.93 16.78
C ILE A 336 -6.02 -11.98 16.66
N LYS A 337 -6.09 -13.02 17.50
CA LYS A 337 -5.31 -14.26 17.38
C LYS A 337 -6.26 -15.38 16.97
N HIS A 338 -6.16 -15.80 15.71
CA HIS A 338 -7.04 -16.80 15.10
C HIS A 338 -6.28 -18.10 14.88
N PRO A 339 -6.81 -19.27 15.25
CA PRO A 339 -6.10 -20.55 15.07
C PRO A 339 -5.96 -20.93 13.58
N ASP A 340 -6.95 -20.67 12.75
CA ASP A 340 -6.97 -21.01 11.32
C ASP A 340 -7.44 -19.80 10.46
N PRO A 341 -6.61 -18.74 10.30
CA PRO A 341 -7.01 -17.58 9.53
C PRO A 341 -6.98 -17.84 8.03
N ARG A 342 -8.00 -17.33 7.33
CA ARG A 342 -8.12 -17.38 5.86
C ARG A 342 -8.07 -15.98 5.29
N PHE A 343 -7.20 -15.78 4.31
CA PHE A 343 -7.01 -14.49 3.67
C PHE A 343 -7.35 -14.54 2.17
N GLU A 344 -7.80 -13.41 1.65
CA GLU A 344 -7.92 -13.22 0.21
C GLU A 344 -6.51 -12.98 -0.39
N GLY A 345 -5.80 -14.05 -0.78
CA GLY A 345 -4.50 -13.99 -1.44
C GLY A 345 -3.28 -14.12 -0.52
N GLN A 346 -2.10 -14.25 -1.15
CA GLN A 346 -0.83 -14.53 -0.49
C GLN A 346 -0.30 -13.35 0.35
N THR A 347 -0.60 -12.13 -0.03
CA THR A 347 -0.17 -10.91 0.67
C THR A 347 -0.93 -10.66 1.98
N LYS A 348 -1.96 -11.47 2.28
CA LYS A 348 -2.74 -11.47 3.53
C LYS A 348 -3.39 -10.13 3.88
N THR A 349 -3.69 -9.32 2.86
CA THR A 349 -4.22 -7.95 3.03
C THR A 349 -5.64 -7.91 3.55
N LYS A 350 -6.43 -8.98 3.36
CA LYS A 350 -7.83 -9.05 3.78
C LYS A 350 -8.18 -10.39 4.42
N LEU A 351 -8.75 -10.35 5.63
CA LEU A 351 -9.22 -11.54 6.34
C LEU A 351 -10.65 -11.90 5.92
N ASP A 352 -10.90 -13.20 5.66
CA ASP A 352 -12.19 -13.70 5.16
C ASP A 352 -12.86 -14.75 6.06
N ASN A 353 -12.55 -14.78 7.34
CA ASN A 353 -13.13 -15.72 8.29
C ASN A 353 -14.48 -15.24 8.86
N PRO A 354 -15.64 -15.92 8.63
CA PRO A 354 -16.92 -15.50 9.23
C PRO A 354 -16.97 -15.60 10.75
N ASP A 355 -16.25 -16.55 11.37
CA ASP A 355 -16.11 -16.70 12.80
C ASP A 355 -15.35 -15.51 13.44
N ALA A 356 -14.36 -14.95 12.76
CA ALA A 356 -13.70 -13.74 13.22
C ALA A 356 -14.67 -12.55 13.37
N ALA A 357 -15.64 -12.39 12.45
CA ALA A 357 -16.67 -11.36 12.58
C ALA A 357 -17.57 -11.58 13.81
N ARG A 358 -17.99 -12.84 14.05
CA ARG A 358 -18.83 -13.19 15.20
C ARG A 358 -18.09 -13.00 16.52
N ALA A 359 -16.84 -13.51 16.60
CA ALA A 359 -16.02 -13.40 17.80
C ALA A 359 -15.75 -11.94 18.16
N THR A 360 -15.28 -11.15 17.19
CA THR A 360 -15.01 -9.73 17.38
C THR A 360 -16.29 -8.96 17.73
N GLY A 361 -17.41 -9.24 17.04
CA GLY A 361 -18.70 -8.63 17.34
C GLY A 361 -19.16 -8.95 18.75
N LYS A 362 -19.07 -10.21 19.20
CA LYS A 362 -19.46 -10.61 20.55
C LYS A 362 -18.62 -9.91 21.61
N VAL A 363 -17.30 -9.98 21.54
CA VAL A 363 -16.40 -9.32 22.49
C VAL A 363 -16.65 -7.80 22.51
N THR A 364 -16.82 -7.18 21.34
CA THR A 364 -17.15 -5.76 21.24
C THR A 364 -18.46 -5.43 21.96
N GLY A 365 -19.53 -6.19 21.74
CA GLY A 365 -20.84 -5.94 22.34
C GLY A 365 -20.83 -6.07 23.86
N ASP A 366 -20.23 -7.16 24.36
CA ASP A 366 -20.17 -7.44 25.79
C ASP A 366 -19.35 -6.35 26.53
N GLU A 367 -18.15 -6.03 26.02
CA GLU A 367 -17.21 -5.13 26.70
C GLU A 367 -17.61 -3.64 26.56
N ILE A 368 -18.15 -3.23 25.41
CA ILE A 368 -18.63 -1.86 25.22
C ILE A 368 -19.76 -1.54 26.17
N THR A 369 -20.72 -2.45 26.34
CA THR A 369 -21.84 -2.26 27.27
C THR A 369 -21.28 -2.11 28.69
N LEU A 370 -20.40 -3.03 29.10
CA LEU A 370 -19.81 -2.98 30.43
C LEU A 370 -19.00 -1.69 30.69
N TYR A 371 -18.30 -1.19 29.68
CA TYR A 371 -17.49 0.02 29.80
C TYR A 371 -18.36 1.29 29.87
N PHE A 372 -19.30 1.46 28.94
CA PHE A 372 -20.10 2.70 28.85
C PHE A 372 -21.15 2.85 29.95
N ASP A 373 -21.66 1.76 30.48
CA ASP A 373 -22.53 1.80 31.68
C ASP A 373 -21.80 2.38 32.89
N ARG A 374 -20.48 2.23 32.96
CA ARG A 374 -19.63 2.79 34.01
C ARG A 374 -19.03 4.14 33.67
N ASN A 375 -18.95 4.50 32.38
CA ASN A 375 -18.26 5.69 31.90
C ASN A 375 -19.15 6.57 31.02
N LEU A 376 -20.31 6.98 31.59
CA LEU A 376 -21.34 7.75 30.90
C LEU A 376 -20.80 9.06 30.28
N GLU A 377 -19.81 9.71 30.91
CA GLU A 377 -19.24 10.96 30.40
C GLU A 377 -18.44 10.73 29.12
N VAL A 378 -17.72 9.60 29.00
CA VAL A 378 -17.05 9.23 27.76
C VAL A 378 -18.05 8.90 26.66
N LEU A 379 -19.10 8.14 26.99
CA LEU A 379 -20.21 7.85 26.08
C LEU A 379 -20.84 9.13 25.50
N LYS A 380 -21.15 10.12 26.34
CA LYS A 380 -21.69 11.40 25.90
C LYS A 380 -20.77 12.14 24.93
N LYS A 381 -19.44 12.12 25.20
CA LYS A 381 -18.45 12.72 24.30
C LYS A 381 -18.45 12.03 22.93
N VAL A 382 -18.42 10.70 22.91
CA VAL A 382 -18.48 9.89 21.67
C VAL A 382 -19.76 10.18 20.88
N LEU A 383 -20.90 10.17 21.53
CA LEU A 383 -22.20 10.47 20.89
C LEU A 383 -22.27 11.92 20.40
N SER A 384 -21.63 12.87 21.10
CA SER A 384 -21.52 14.26 20.61
C SER A 384 -20.72 14.36 19.31
N CYS A 385 -19.67 13.53 19.14
CA CYS A 385 -18.95 13.45 17.86
C CYS A 385 -19.85 12.92 16.75
N ALA A 386 -20.59 11.85 17.01
CA ALA A 386 -21.54 11.28 16.06
C ALA A 386 -22.65 12.27 15.67
N GLU A 387 -23.18 13.03 16.65
CA GLU A 387 -24.19 14.06 16.38
C GLU A 387 -23.66 15.19 15.50
N LYS A 388 -22.43 15.65 15.77
CA LYS A 388 -21.75 16.67 14.93
C LYS A 388 -21.56 16.15 13.51
N ALA A 389 -21.03 14.93 13.34
CA ALA A 389 -20.84 14.29 12.06
C ALA A 389 -22.15 14.15 11.28
N ALA A 390 -23.22 13.65 11.92
CA ALA A 390 -24.53 13.51 11.30
C ALA A 390 -25.13 14.87 10.86
N LYS A 391 -24.89 15.95 11.63
CA LYS A 391 -25.31 17.31 11.25
C LYS A 391 -24.57 17.79 10.01
N ILE A 392 -23.26 17.58 9.95
CA ILE A 392 -22.43 17.92 8.78
C ILE A 392 -22.94 17.14 7.59
N ARG A 393 -23.02 15.80 7.66
CA ARG A 393 -23.51 14.94 6.57
C ARG A 393 -24.89 15.40 6.04
N LYS A 394 -25.86 15.64 6.93
CA LYS A 394 -27.20 16.12 6.52
C LYS A 394 -27.16 17.48 5.81
N THR A 395 -26.24 18.37 6.19
CA THR A 395 -26.06 19.66 5.52
C THR A 395 -25.47 19.48 4.13
N GLU A 396 -24.52 18.58 4.00
CA GLU A 396 -23.86 18.19 2.75
C GLU A 396 -24.82 17.49 1.79
N GLU A 397 -25.61 16.52 2.27
CA GLU A 397 -26.65 15.86 1.48
C GLU A 397 -27.67 16.86 0.92
N LYS A 398 -28.05 17.87 1.72
CA LYS A 398 -28.91 18.97 1.24
C LYS A 398 -28.22 19.82 0.18
N ALA A 399 -26.94 20.14 0.37
CA ALA A 399 -26.16 20.88 -0.62
C ALA A 399 -26.01 20.08 -1.91
N LYS A 400 -25.70 18.79 -1.84
CA LYS A 400 -25.63 17.85 -2.97
C LYS A 400 -26.97 17.76 -3.70
N THR A 401 -28.08 17.57 -2.97
CA THR A 401 -29.43 17.49 -3.56
C THR A 401 -29.79 18.79 -4.28
N ASN A 402 -29.45 19.93 -3.73
CA ASN A 402 -29.66 21.23 -4.35
C ASN A 402 -28.79 21.41 -5.62
N LEU A 403 -27.56 20.87 -5.63
CA LEU A 403 -26.69 20.86 -6.80
C LEU A 403 -27.22 19.92 -7.88
N LEU A 404 -27.62 18.71 -7.54
CA LEU A 404 -28.15 17.70 -8.48
C LEU A 404 -29.50 18.10 -9.05
N THR A 405 -30.39 18.76 -8.27
CA THR A 405 -31.66 19.29 -8.79
C THR A 405 -31.47 20.47 -9.72
N LYS A 406 -30.48 21.33 -9.50
CA LYS A 406 -30.09 22.39 -10.45
C LYS A 406 -29.42 21.84 -11.71
N GLN A 407 -28.73 20.69 -11.63
CA GLN A 407 -28.02 20.05 -12.76
C GLN A 407 -28.93 19.25 -13.71
N LYS A 408 -30.15 18.87 -13.33
CA LYS A 408 -31.11 18.22 -14.25
C LYS A 408 -31.43 19.07 -15.52
N TYR A 409 -31.00 20.31 -15.56
CA TYR A 409 -31.29 21.26 -16.65
C TYR A 409 -30.05 21.86 -17.37
N SER A 410 -28.82 21.42 -17.07
CA SER A 410 -27.66 21.94 -17.79
C SER A 410 -26.66 20.83 -18.08
N PHE A 411 -26.78 20.25 -19.26
CA PHE A 411 -25.76 19.44 -19.92
C PHE A 411 -24.58 20.29 -20.44
N ASP A 412 -24.57 21.58 -20.16
CA ASP A 412 -23.47 22.48 -20.43
C ASP A 412 -22.48 22.48 -19.26
N SER A 413 -21.54 21.54 -19.30
CA SER A 413 -20.22 21.78 -18.75
C SER A 413 -19.66 23.04 -19.40
N ASN A 414 -19.61 24.17 -18.76
CA ASN A 414 -19.04 25.49 -19.10
C ASN A 414 -18.20 25.61 -20.41
N GLY A 415 -18.46 24.81 -21.43
CA GLY A 415 -17.74 24.74 -22.70
C GLY A 415 -16.29 24.24 -22.60
N LYS A 416 -15.82 23.82 -21.41
CA LYS A 416 -14.42 23.42 -21.22
C LYS A 416 -14.14 21.99 -21.67
N LEU A 417 -15.03 21.04 -21.35
CA LEU A 417 -14.85 19.62 -21.69
C LEU A 417 -15.06 19.42 -23.20
N ALA A 418 -14.01 18.98 -23.88
CA ALA A 418 -14.11 18.43 -25.22
C ALA A 418 -14.30 16.90 -25.12
N ASN A 419 -15.56 16.45 -25.08
CA ASN A 419 -15.88 15.05 -24.92
C ASN A 419 -15.51 14.20 -26.15
N CYS A 420 -15.40 12.88 -25.98
CA CYS A 420 -15.27 11.92 -27.07
C CYS A 420 -16.64 11.48 -27.60
N GLU A 421 -16.65 10.88 -28.80
CA GLU A 421 -17.87 10.44 -29.48
C GLU A 421 -18.39 9.10 -28.96
N SER A 422 -17.48 8.20 -28.57
CA SER A 422 -17.82 6.90 -28.02
C SER A 422 -18.52 7.01 -26.67
N ARG A 423 -19.47 6.11 -26.44
CA ARG A 423 -20.16 5.93 -25.16
C ARG A 423 -19.71 4.66 -24.42
N ASP A 424 -18.81 3.90 -25.01
CA ASP A 424 -18.21 2.71 -24.39
C ASP A 424 -17.09 3.16 -23.47
N ALA A 425 -17.39 3.22 -22.16
CA ALA A 425 -16.46 3.68 -21.13
C ALA A 425 -15.12 2.94 -21.17
N LYS A 426 -15.14 1.64 -21.50
CA LYS A 426 -13.91 0.79 -21.55
C LYS A 426 -12.95 1.17 -22.67
N LYS A 427 -13.40 1.95 -23.63
CA LYS A 427 -12.58 2.46 -24.75
C LYS A 427 -12.21 3.93 -24.59
N CYS A 428 -12.93 4.64 -23.73
CA CYS A 428 -12.78 6.08 -23.58
C CYS A 428 -11.71 6.42 -22.56
N GLU A 429 -11.00 7.49 -22.80
CA GLU A 429 -10.03 8.06 -21.88
C GLU A 429 -10.18 9.59 -21.82
N ILE A 430 -9.86 10.17 -20.66
CA ILE A 430 -9.93 11.62 -20.47
C ILE A 430 -8.57 12.15 -20.03
N PHE A 431 -8.09 13.20 -20.70
CA PHE A 431 -6.89 13.93 -20.34
C PHE A 431 -7.25 15.18 -19.58
N ILE A 432 -6.76 15.33 -18.37
CA ILE A 432 -6.82 16.56 -17.58
C ILE A 432 -5.57 17.35 -17.91
N VAL A 433 -5.75 18.48 -18.60
CA VAL A 433 -4.65 19.23 -19.21
C VAL A 433 -4.47 20.56 -18.50
N GLU A 434 -3.23 20.91 -18.20
CA GLU A 434 -2.89 22.20 -17.61
C GLU A 434 -3.05 23.34 -18.62
N GLY A 435 -3.94 24.28 -18.29
CA GLY A 435 -4.15 25.51 -19.03
C GLY A 435 -4.94 25.38 -20.34
N ASP A 436 -5.46 26.52 -20.78
CA ASP A 436 -6.28 26.61 -22.01
C ASP A 436 -5.41 26.49 -23.29
N SER A 437 -4.13 26.86 -23.24
CA SER A 437 -3.22 26.80 -24.40
C SER A 437 -2.89 25.33 -24.74
N ALA A 438 -2.33 24.56 -23.81
CA ALA A 438 -2.06 23.15 -24.02
C ALA A 438 -3.36 22.37 -24.27
N GLY A 439 -4.45 22.74 -23.59
CA GLY A 439 -5.79 22.21 -23.86
C GLY A 439 -6.25 22.43 -25.29
N GLY A 440 -5.90 23.57 -25.94
CA GLY A 440 -6.18 23.85 -27.33
C GLY A 440 -5.43 22.92 -28.28
N SER A 441 -4.12 22.77 -28.09
CA SER A 441 -3.28 21.84 -28.87
C SER A 441 -3.76 20.39 -28.68
N ALA A 442 -4.06 19.96 -27.46
CA ALA A 442 -4.57 18.62 -27.16
C ALA A 442 -5.94 18.34 -27.80
N LYS A 443 -6.85 19.31 -27.80
CA LYS A 443 -8.16 19.20 -28.49
C LYS A 443 -8.01 19.01 -30.00
N THR A 444 -6.98 19.58 -30.59
CA THR A 444 -6.68 19.43 -32.02
C THR A 444 -6.01 18.09 -32.31
N ALA A 445 -5.10 17.68 -31.45
CA ALA A 445 -4.27 16.48 -31.60
C ALA A 445 -5.00 15.15 -31.32
N ARG A 446 -6.00 15.14 -30.42
CA ARG A 446 -6.67 13.96 -29.92
C ARG A 446 -7.40 13.13 -30.97
N ASP A 447 -7.58 11.84 -30.71
CA ASP A 447 -8.60 11.03 -31.39
C ASP A 447 -9.98 11.32 -30.77
N ARG A 448 -10.85 11.97 -31.56
CA ARG A 448 -12.19 12.36 -31.11
C ARG A 448 -13.11 11.20 -30.81
N ASN A 449 -12.82 10.02 -31.34
CA ASN A 449 -13.68 8.84 -31.12
C ASN A 449 -13.66 8.42 -29.66
N TYR A 450 -12.49 8.38 -29.00
CA TYR A 450 -12.34 7.83 -27.64
C TYR A 450 -11.57 8.71 -26.66
N GLN A 451 -10.94 9.83 -27.10
CA GLN A 451 -10.21 10.73 -26.21
C GLN A 451 -11.01 12.00 -25.91
N ALA A 452 -11.19 12.28 -24.62
CA ALA A 452 -11.76 13.53 -24.13
C ALA A 452 -10.65 14.42 -23.55
N ILE A 453 -10.78 15.74 -23.68
CA ILE A 453 -9.85 16.73 -23.13
C ILE A 453 -10.58 17.65 -22.17
N LEU A 454 -10.08 17.76 -20.96
CA LEU A 454 -10.56 18.67 -19.92
C LEU A 454 -9.44 19.63 -19.51
N PRO A 455 -9.38 20.85 -20.05
CA PRO A 455 -8.46 21.87 -19.56
C PRO A 455 -8.87 22.34 -18.17
N ILE A 456 -7.89 22.44 -17.26
CA ILE A 456 -8.06 23.04 -15.94
C ILE A 456 -7.28 24.36 -15.87
N ARG A 457 -7.83 25.35 -15.16
CA ARG A 457 -7.19 26.67 -15.05
C ARG A 457 -6.33 26.74 -13.80
N GLY A 458 -5.01 26.55 -13.98
CA GLY A 458 -4.02 26.69 -12.94
C GLY A 458 -4.20 25.67 -11.79
N LYS A 459 -3.71 26.01 -10.61
CA LYS A 459 -3.72 25.16 -9.42
C LYS A 459 -5.14 25.04 -8.89
N ILE A 460 -5.65 23.82 -8.80
CA ILE A 460 -6.96 23.55 -8.17
C ILE A 460 -6.88 23.76 -6.65
N LEU A 461 -8.05 23.80 -6.01
CA LEU A 461 -8.12 23.90 -4.55
C LEU A 461 -7.39 22.73 -3.88
N ASN A 462 -6.53 23.02 -2.90
CA ASN A 462 -5.97 22.00 -2.03
C ASN A 462 -7.06 21.47 -1.09
N VAL A 463 -7.56 20.26 -1.39
CA VAL A 463 -8.69 19.65 -0.68
C VAL A 463 -8.31 19.16 0.71
N GLU A 464 -7.02 18.92 0.99
CA GLU A 464 -6.55 18.53 2.32
C GLU A 464 -6.75 19.65 3.36
N LYS A 465 -6.72 20.91 2.93
CA LYS A 465 -6.90 22.09 3.78
C LYS A 465 -8.31 22.68 3.73
N ALA A 466 -9.13 22.27 2.80
CA ALA A 466 -10.41 22.90 2.52
C ALA A 466 -11.57 22.15 3.18
N SER A 467 -12.55 22.90 3.68
CA SER A 467 -13.83 22.31 4.06
C SER A 467 -14.57 21.81 2.82
N ILE A 468 -15.38 20.77 3.00
CA ILE A 468 -16.13 20.14 1.91
C ILE A 468 -17.01 21.12 1.13
N ASP A 469 -17.62 22.09 1.82
CA ASP A 469 -18.43 23.12 1.15
C ASP A 469 -17.62 23.92 0.15
N LYS A 470 -16.35 24.22 0.45
CA LYS A 470 -15.42 24.90 -0.46
C LYS A 470 -15.00 23.98 -1.60
N VAL A 471 -14.77 22.69 -1.33
CA VAL A 471 -14.45 21.68 -2.36
C VAL A 471 -15.59 21.58 -3.34
N LEU A 472 -16.82 21.38 -2.86
CA LEU A 472 -18.03 21.29 -3.69
C LEU A 472 -18.41 22.62 -4.36
N ALA A 473 -17.98 23.77 -3.83
CA ALA A 473 -18.19 25.06 -4.46
C ALA A 473 -17.20 25.34 -5.59
N ASN A 474 -16.03 24.65 -5.61
CA ASN A 474 -14.98 24.86 -6.61
C ASN A 474 -15.44 24.45 -8.02
N ALA A 475 -15.31 25.34 -8.99
CA ALA A 475 -15.81 25.13 -10.35
C ALA A 475 -15.04 24.03 -11.10
N GLU A 476 -13.72 23.94 -10.93
CA GLU A 476 -12.88 22.93 -11.60
C GLU A 476 -13.20 21.53 -11.06
N ILE A 477 -13.32 21.38 -9.74
CA ILE A 477 -13.67 20.11 -9.09
C ILE A 477 -15.08 19.66 -9.52
N LYS A 478 -16.07 20.58 -9.56
CA LYS A 478 -17.40 20.27 -10.08
C LYS A 478 -17.36 19.77 -11.52
N THR A 479 -16.55 20.41 -12.35
CA THR A 479 -16.44 20.02 -13.76
C THR A 479 -15.84 18.61 -13.88
N MET A 480 -14.84 18.24 -13.07
CA MET A 480 -14.26 16.90 -13.03
C MET A 480 -15.28 15.85 -12.55
N ILE A 481 -15.99 16.10 -11.45
CA ILE A 481 -17.04 15.20 -10.95
C ILE A 481 -18.10 14.92 -12.01
N ASN A 482 -18.54 15.97 -12.72
CA ASN A 482 -19.52 15.86 -13.80
C ASN A 482 -18.97 15.13 -15.02
N ALA A 483 -17.70 15.35 -15.38
CA ALA A 483 -17.06 14.71 -16.50
C ALA A 483 -16.93 13.20 -16.25
N PHE A 484 -16.46 12.79 -15.09
CA PHE A 484 -16.26 11.37 -14.74
C PHE A 484 -17.57 10.61 -14.62
N GLY A 485 -18.61 11.22 -14.05
CA GLY A 485 -19.95 10.66 -13.94
C GLY A 485 -20.12 9.59 -12.84
N CYS A 486 -19.05 9.23 -12.14
CA CYS A 486 -19.06 8.21 -11.06
C CYS A 486 -19.41 8.76 -9.68
N GLY A 487 -19.65 10.08 -9.56
CA GLY A 487 -19.96 10.70 -8.28
C GLY A 487 -18.69 11.08 -7.50
N PHE A 488 -18.83 11.14 -6.18
CA PHE A 488 -17.83 11.69 -5.29
C PHE A 488 -18.01 11.02 -3.91
N SER A 489 -16.95 10.41 -3.41
CA SER A 489 -16.94 9.80 -2.08
C SER A 489 -16.42 10.81 -1.08
N GLU A 490 -17.19 10.99 -0.03
CA GLU A 490 -16.75 11.67 1.16
C GLU A 490 -16.90 10.65 2.28
N GLY A 491 -16.02 10.54 3.22
CA GLY A 491 -16.02 9.51 4.26
C GLY A 491 -17.36 9.25 4.98
N TYR A 492 -18.42 9.93 4.57
CA TYR A 492 -19.77 9.93 5.14
C TYR A 492 -20.89 9.44 4.20
N GLY A 493 -20.62 9.13 2.96
CA GLY A 493 -21.69 8.65 2.07
C GLY A 493 -21.17 8.16 0.73
N ASN A 494 -21.55 6.94 0.36
CA ASN A 494 -21.21 6.30 -0.90
C ASN A 494 -22.09 6.80 -2.04
N ASP A 495 -21.92 8.04 -2.46
CA ASP A 495 -22.43 8.48 -3.77
C ASP A 495 -21.45 8.17 -4.91
N PHE A 496 -20.26 7.68 -4.58
CA PHE A 496 -19.30 7.22 -5.55
C PHE A 496 -19.69 5.82 -6.02
N ASP A 497 -19.80 5.66 -7.34
CA ASP A 497 -20.15 4.41 -7.99
C ASP A 497 -19.25 4.25 -9.21
N ILE A 498 -18.18 3.48 -9.04
CA ILE A 498 -17.18 3.23 -10.08
C ILE A 498 -17.80 2.66 -11.36
N SER A 499 -18.91 1.90 -11.25
CA SER A 499 -19.59 1.33 -12.42
C SER A 499 -20.18 2.40 -13.36
N LYS A 500 -20.34 3.63 -12.90
CA LYS A 500 -20.81 4.79 -13.68
C LYS A 500 -19.68 5.61 -14.28
N LEU A 501 -18.42 5.23 -14.05
CA LEU A 501 -17.27 5.90 -14.64
C LEU A 501 -17.37 5.89 -16.16
N ARG A 502 -17.16 7.07 -16.78
CA ARG A 502 -17.31 7.25 -18.23
C ARG A 502 -16.04 7.00 -19.02
N TYR A 503 -14.90 6.86 -18.35
CA TYR A 503 -13.59 6.74 -18.95
C TYR A 503 -12.79 5.64 -18.28
N ASP A 504 -12.23 4.72 -19.06
CA ASP A 504 -11.33 3.68 -18.56
C ASP A 504 -10.05 4.25 -17.98
N LYS A 505 -9.56 5.36 -18.57
CA LYS A 505 -8.35 6.03 -18.09
C LYS A 505 -8.59 7.51 -17.85
N ILE A 506 -8.15 7.97 -16.69
CA ILE A 506 -8.04 9.37 -16.31
C ILE A 506 -6.57 9.72 -16.31
N ILE A 507 -6.14 10.54 -17.26
CA ILE A 507 -4.74 10.82 -17.52
C ILE A 507 -4.44 12.27 -17.15
N ILE A 508 -3.57 12.47 -16.16
CA ILE A 508 -3.06 13.78 -15.78
C ILE A 508 -1.96 14.16 -16.77
N MET A 509 -2.13 15.28 -17.44
CA MET A 509 -1.18 15.80 -18.43
C MET A 509 -0.82 17.26 -18.06
N ALA A 510 0.22 17.39 -17.27
CA ALA A 510 0.77 18.66 -16.76
C ALA A 510 2.13 18.95 -17.39
N ASP A 511 2.55 20.20 -17.33
CA ASP A 511 3.86 20.64 -17.79
C ASP A 511 4.99 19.99 -16.98
N ALA A 512 6.15 19.79 -17.58
CA ALA A 512 7.31 19.17 -16.93
C ALA A 512 8.10 20.20 -16.08
N ASP A 513 7.40 20.99 -15.29
CA ASP A 513 7.97 21.98 -14.38
C ASP A 513 7.44 21.83 -12.95
N VAL A 514 7.89 22.69 -12.05
CA VAL A 514 7.48 22.65 -10.62
C VAL A 514 5.99 22.96 -10.42
N ASP A 515 5.38 23.76 -11.31
CA ASP A 515 3.97 24.09 -11.22
C ASP A 515 3.10 22.93 -11.71
N GLY A 516 3.50 22.24 -12.79
CA GLY A 516 2.84 21.04 -13.28
C GLY A 516 2.95 19.87 -12.27
N ALA A 517 4.10 19.70 -11.62
CA ALA A 517 4.27 18.74 -10.54
C ALA A 517 3.33 19.04 -9.35
N HIS A 518 3.16 20.33 -9.00
CA HIS A 518 2.22 20.74 -7.95
C HIS A 518 0.76 20.51 -8.36
N ILE A 519 0.39 20.79 -9.62
CA ILE A 519 -0.97 20.52 -10.14
C ILE A 519 -1.27 19.03 -10.09
N SER A 520 -0.33 18.20 -10.53
CA SER A 520 -0.44 16.73 -10.42
C SER A 520 -0.65 16.28 -8.98
N THR A 521 0.11 16.83 -8.04
CA THR A 521 -0.04 16.51 -6.60
C THR A 521 -1.41 16.92 -6.05
N LEU A 522 -1.93 18.09 -6.45
CA LEU A 522 -3.28 18.55 -6.06
C LEU A 522 -4.38 17.62 -6.60
N LEU A 523 -4.25 17.18 -7.87
CA LEU A 523 -5.19 16.23 -8.48
C LEU A 523 -5.12 14.87 -7.80
N LEU A 524 -3.93 14.35 -7.53
CA LEU A 524 -3.75 13.10 -6.81
C LEU A 524 -4.32 13.18 -5.39
N THR A 525 -4.15 14.31 -4.70
CA THR A 525 -4.77 14.54 -3.37
C THR A 525 -6.29 14.51 -3.46
N LEU A 526 -6.89 15.14 -4.49
CA LEU A 526 -8.32 15.09 -4.74
C LEU A 526 -8.80 13.65 -4.97
N PHE A 527 -8.15 12.90 -5.85
CA PHE A 527 -8.53 11.51 -6.14
C PHE A 527 -8.36 10.62 -4.92
N TYR A 528 -7.22 10.72 -4.23
CA TYR A 528 -6.95 9.92 -3.04
C TYR A 528 -7.98 10.15 -1.92
N ARG A 529 -8.37 11.41 -1.64
CA ARG A 529 -9.28 11.74 -0.54
C ARG A 529 -10.76 11.52 -0.87
N PHE A 530 -11.16 11.70 -2.13
CA PHE A 530 -12.56 11.73 -2.52
C PHE A 530 -12.99 10.71 -3.58
N MET A 531 -12.06 10.07 -4.24
CA MET A 531 -12.30 9.07 -5.30
C MET A 531 -11.23 7.96 -5.27
N PRO A 532 -10.89 7.39 -4.09
CA PRO A 532 -9.75 6.48 -3.96
C PRO A 532 -9.88 5.23 -4.83
N GLU A 533 -11.10 4.76 -5.09
CA GLU A 533 -11.36 3.62 -5.94
C GLU A 533 -10.86 3.84 -7.39
N LEU A 534 -10.78 5.08 -7.88
CA LEU A 534 -10.18 5.38 -9.18
C LEU A 534 -8.70 4.97 -9.23
N ILE A 535 -7.99 5.07 -8.09
CA ILE A 535 -6.58 4.68 -8.00
C ILE A 535 -6.49 3.17 -7.75
N TYR A 536 -7.28 2.63 -6.81
CA TYR A 536 -7.25 1.20 -6.47
C TYR A 536 -7.61 0.29 -7.66
N GLU A 537 -8.53 0.75 -8.53
CA GLU A 537 -8.95 0.00 -9.72
C GLU A 537 -8.10 0.31 -10.97
N GLY A 538 -7.03 1.12 -10.81
CA GLY A 538 -6.04 1.36 -11.86
C GLY A 538 -6.51 2.28 -12.99
N HIS A 539 -7.39 3.24 -12.70
CA HIS A 539 -7.91 4.18 -13.70
C HIS A 539 -7.09 5.47 -13.82
N VAL A 540 -6.19 5.77 -12.88
CA VAL A 540 -5.44 7.03 -12.84
C VAL A 540 -4.03 6.88 -13.38
N TYR A 541 -3.67 7.74 -14.32
CA TYR A 541 -2.36 7.74 -14.98
C TYR A 541 -1.77 9.16 -15.03
N ILE A 542 -0.44 9.22 -15.09
CA ILE A 542 0.31 10.45 -15.40
C ILE A 542 0.93 10.28 -16.78
N ALA A 543 0.68 11.23 -17.68
CA ALA A 543 1.33 11.27 -18.98
C ALA A 543 2.78 11.73 -18.83
N MET A 544 3.67 11.08 -19.55
CA MET A 544 5.10 11.40 -19.59
C MET A 544 5.47 11.98 -20.97
N PRO A 545 5.30 13.29 -21.19
CA PRO A 545 5.76 13.93 -22.43
C PRO A 545 7.28 13.94 -22.50
N PRO A 546 7.89 14.00 -23.69
CA PRO A 546 9.34 14.11 -23.82
C PRO A 546 9.82 15.48 -23.33
N LEU A 547 11.00 15.48 -22.67
CA LEU A 547 11.68 16.71 -22.28
C LEU A 547 12.49 17.34 -23.41
N TYR A 548 12.95 16.51 -24.34
CA TYR A 548 13.86 16.93 -25.41
C TYR A 548 13.46 16.36 -26.76
N LYS A 549 13.68 17.17 -27.80
CA LYS A 549 13.71 16.73 -29.20
C LYS A 549 15.11 16.92 -29.74
N VAL A 550 15.71 15.86 -30.26
CA VAL A 550 17.02 15.86 -30.86
C VAL A 550 16.88 15.78 -32.36
N MET A 551 17.51 16.70 -33.06
CA MET A 551 17.49 16.81 -34.52
C MET A 551 18.94 16.66 -35.05
N PRO A 552 19.37 15.43 -35.40
CA PRO A 552 20.69 15.22 -35.98
C PRO A 552 20.75 15.79 -37.39
N LYS A 553 21.94 16.24 -37.84
CA LYS A 553 22.11 16.74 -39.21
C LYS A 553 21.90 15.68 -40.30
N LYS A 554 22.02 14.41 -39.93
CA LYS A 554 21.75 13.24 -40.78
C LYS A 554 21.10 12.17 -39.87
N GLY A 555 19.90 11.73 -40.20
CA GLY A 555 19.14 10.75 -39.44
C GLY A 555 17.72 11.27 -39.13
N GLU A 556 16.95 10.48 -38.40
CA GLU A 556 15.61 10.82 -37.98
C GLU A 556 15.64 11.62 -36.67
N GLU A 557 14.63 12.43 -36.45
CA GLU A 557 14.41 13.15 -35.20
C GLU A 557 14.05 12.15 -34.08
N GLU A 558 14.57 12.36 -32.88
CA GLU A 558 14.33 11.49 -31.74
C GLU A 558 13.82 12.29 -30.53
N TYR A 559 12.84 11.73 -29.82
CA TYR A 559 12.32 12.31 -28.59
C TYR A 559 12.95 11.63 -27.37
N LEU A 560 13.45 12.40 -26.41
CA LEU A 560 14.07 11.91 -25.20
C LEU A 560 13.25 12.38 -23.99
N TYR A 561 13.01 11.47 -23.06
CA TYR A 561 12.05 11.65 -21.99
C TYR A 561 12.67 12.10 -20.67
N ASP A 562 13.98 11.95 -20.50
CA ASP A 562 14.72 12.37 -19.30
C ASP A 562 16.17 12.80 -19.62
N ASP A 563 16.83 13.39 -18.62
CA ASP A 563 18.22 13.85 -18.74
C ASP A 563 19.21 12.69 -18.94
N LYS A 564 18.90 11.52 -18.39
CA LYS A 564 19.74 10.31 -18.57
C LYS A 564 19.73 9.83 -20.01
N ALA A 565 18.56 9.89 -20.67
CA ALA A 565 18.44 9.58 -22.08
C ALA A 565 19.25 10.57 -22.93
N LEU A 566 19.21 11.88 -22.59
CA LEU A 566 20.01 12.89 -23.27
C LEU A 566 21.51 12.67 -23.07
N GLU A 567 21.97 12.36 -21.86
CA GLU A 567 23.37 12.02 -21.61
C GLU A 567 23.81 10.77 -22.37
N LYS A 568 22.97 9.74 -22.38
CA LYS A 568 23.22 8.52 -23.14
C LYS A 568 23.33 8.84 -24.64
N TYR A 569 22.40 9.63 -25.16
CA TYR A 569 22.42 10.08 -26.56
C TYR A 569 23.72 10.83 -26.89
N ARG A 570 24.15 11.76 -26.05
CA ARG A 570 25.42 12.51 -26.19
C ARG A 570 26.65 11.62 -26.21
N ARG A 571 26.64 10.51 -25.47
CA ARG A 571 27.74 9.54 -25.40
C ARG A 571 27.80 8.60 -26.61
N THR A 572 26.65 8.30 -27.22
CA THR A 572 26.55 7.28 -28.28
C THR A 572 26.53 7.88 -29.69
N HIS A 573 26.22 9.18 -29.83
CA HIS A 573 26.14 9.84 -31.15
C HIS A 573 27.39 10.67 -31.43
N GLU A 574 28.16 10.24 -32.43
CA GLU A 574 29.25 11.03 -33.03
C GLU A 574 28.69 11.97 -34.07
N GLY A 575 28.41 13.23 -33.72
CA GLY A 575 27.95 14.23 -34.69
C GLY A 575 27.29 15.45 -34.03
N SER A 576 27.19 16.54 -34.79
CA SER A 576 26.46 17.71 -34.32
C SER A 576 24.96 17.53 -34.53
N PHE A 577 24.18 17.80 -33.50
CA PHE A 577 22.72 17.81 -33.51
C PHE A 577 22.19 19.13 -32.93
N THR A 578 20.97 19.47 -33.26
CA THR A 578 20.22 20.55 -32.63
C THR A 578 19.35 19.96 -31.55
N LEU A 579 19.36 20.57 -30.36
CA LEU A 579 18.55 20.17 -29.22
C LEU A 579 17.45 21.21 -29.00
N GLN A 580 16.20 20.76 -28.94
CA GLN A 580 15.07 21.56 -28.48
C GLN A 580 14.63 20.99 -27.14
N ARG A 581 14.57 21.84 -26.10
CA ARG A 581 13.99 21.50 -24.79
C ARG A 581 12.57 22.00 -24.74
N TYR A 582 11.65 21.14 -24.34
CA TYR A 582 10.25 21.52 -24.08
C TYR A 582 10.11 21.91 -22.61
N LYS A 583 9.64 23.15 -22.36
CA LYS A 583 9.35 23.63 -21.00
C LYS A 583 7.90 23.39 -20.62
N GLY A 584 7.01 23.26 -21.59
CA GLY A 584 5.61 22.98 -21.37
C GLY A 584 4.93 22.39 -22.62
N LEU A 585 3.80 21.76 -22.40
CA LEU A 585 2.98 21.11 -23.43
C LEU A 585 2.46 22.10 -24.49
N GLY A 586 2.34 23.37 -24.13
CA GLY A 586 1.94 24.44 -25.06
C GLY A 586 2.99 24.76 -26.13
N GLU A 587 4.23 24.29 -26.00
CA GLU A 587 5.30 24.45 -26.97
C GLU A 587 5.27 23.37 -28.07
N MET A 588 4.49 22.30 -27.86
CA MET A 588 4.30 21.23 -28.85
C MET A 588 3.17 21.57 -29.80
N ASP A 589 3.40 21.33 -31.08
CA ASP A 589 2.31 21.34 -32.05
C ASP A 589 1.40 20.10 -31.91
N ALA A 590 0.26 20.10 -32.57
CA ALA A 590 -0.73 19.05 -32.43
C ALA A 590 -0.20 17.67 -32.89
N GLN A 591 0.66 17.61 -33.88
CA GLN A 591 1.23 16.37 -34.39
C GLN A 591 2.25 15.80 -33.42
N GLN A 592 3.15 16.65 -32.91
CA GLN A 592 4.13 16.26 -31.89
C GLN A 592 3.44 15.73 -30.63
N LEU A 593 2.40 16.43 -30.18
CA LEU A 593 1.64 16.02 -29.00
C LEU A 593 0.89 14.70 -29.22
N TRP A 594 0.38 14.45 -30.42
CA TRP A 594 -0.18 13.16 -30.78
C TRP A 594 0.87 12.06 -30.73
N GLU A 595 1.97 12.21 -31.46
CA GLU A 595 2.98 11.18 -31.62
C GLU A 595 3.67 10.78 -30.30
N THR A 596 3.81 11.72 -29.36
CA THR A 596 4.59 11.50 -28.12
C THR A 596 3.74 11.25 -26.89
N THR A 597 2.51 11.78 -26.83
CA THR A 597 1.76 11.84 -25.56
C THR A 597 0.33 11.32 -25.66
N LEU A 598 -0.37 11.48 -26.81
CA LEU A 598 -1.76 11.08 -26.93
C LEU A 598 -1.95 9.72 -27.63
N ASN A 599 -1.09 9.35 -28.56
CA ASN A 599 -1.20 8.10 -29.31
C ASN A 599 -0.97 6.89 -28.41
N PRO A 600 -1.95 5.98 -28.26
CA PRO A 600 -1.82 4.80 -27.40
C PRO A 600 -0.66 3.87 -27.74
N GLU A 601 -0.17 3.88 -28.99
CA GLU A 601 0.91 2.99 -29.44
C GLU A 601 2.31 3.50 -29.08
N THR A 602 2.47 4.81 -28.90
CA THR A 602 3.80 5.45 -28.75
C THR A 602 3.99 6.20 -27.44
N ARG A 603 2.91 6.57 -26.77
CA ARG A 603 2.94 7.35 -25.53
C ARG A 603 3.47 6.56 -24.34
N LEU A 604 4.05 7.26 -23.38
CA LEU A 604 4.41 6.73 -22.08
C LEU A 604 3.42 7.23 -21.00
N LEU A 605 2.87 6.29 -20.23
CA LEU A 605 2.00 6.56 -19.09
C LEU A 605 2.54 5.88 -17.86
N THR A 606 2.55 6.60 -16.74
CA THR A 606 2.82 6.03 -15.42
C THR A 606 1.50 5.75 -14.72
N LEU A 607 1.23 4.49 -14.36
CA LEU A 607 0.08 4.12 -13.53
C LEU A 607 0.29 4.66 -12.11
N VAL A 608 -0.76 5.25 -11.54
CA VAL A 608 -0.75 5.68 -10.14
C VAL A 608 -1.28 4.56 -9.27
N GLU A 609 -0.48 4.11 -8.31
CA GLU A 609 -0.82 3.03 -7.40
C GLU A 609 -0.66 3.49 -5.95
N ILE A 610 -1.49 2.96 -5.06
CA ILE A 610 -1.35 3.12 -3.61
C ILE A 610 -0.76 1.82 -3.07
N GLU A 611 0.53 1.83 -2.79
CA GLU A 611 1.23 0.67 -2.26
C GLU A 611 0.86 0.38 -0.81
N ASP A 612 0.74 1.43 0.02
CA ASP A 612 0.32 1.38 1.41
C ASP A 612 -0.58 2.57 1.73
N ALA A 613 -1.84 2.29 2.12
CA ALA A 613 -2.85 3.34 2.35
C ALA A 613 -2.50 4.24 3.54
N ARG A 614 -1.80 3.72 4.56
CA ARG A 614 -1.38 4.49 5.74
C ARG A 614 -0.23 5.43 5.38
N MET A 615 0.78 4.90 4.68
CA MET A 615 1.89 5.72 4.20
C MET A 615 1.39 6.79 3.24
N ALA A 616 0.52 6.44 2.29
CA ALA A 616 -0.08 7.41 1.36
C ALA A 616 -0.85 8.50 2.09
N SER A 617 -1.62 8.15 3.14
CA SER A 617 -2.32 9.13 3.98
C SER A 617 -1.35 10.03 4.72
N GLY A 618 -0.31 9.47 5.37
CA GLY A 618 0.70 10.23 6.09
C GLY A 618 1.49 11.17 5.19
N VAL A 619 1.90 10.71 4.01
CA VAL A 619 2.60 11.54 3.01
C VAL A 619 1.69 12.66 2.49
N THR A 620 0.41 12.35 2.21
CA THR A 620 -0.56 13.35 1.76
C THR A 620 -0.78 14.42 2.83
N GLU A 621 -0.97 14.04 4.09
CA GLU A 621 -1.13 14.96 5.21
C GLU A 621 0.15 15.80 5.42
N MET A 622 1.32 15.18 5.39
CA MET A 622 2.60 15.86 5.53
C MET A 622 2.85 16.88 4.43
N LEU A 623 2.63 16.52 3.16
CA LEU A 623 2.90 17.39 2.02
C LEU A 623 1.81 18.44 1.81
N MET A 624 0.55 18.08 1.97
CA MET A 624 -0.60 18.89 1.59
C MET A 624 -1.40 19.44 2.79
N GLY A 625 -1.17 18.93 4.00
CA GLY A 625 -1.84 19.35 5.23
C GLY A 625 -1.49 20.75 5.72
N THR A 626 -2.06 21.18 6.84
CA THR A 626 -1.88 22.51 7.43
C THR A 626 -0.54 22.68 8.12
N GLU A 627 0.04 21.59 8.66
CA GLU A 627 1.28 21.61 9.41
C GLU A 627 2.50 21.89 8.52
N VAL A 628 3.30 22.89 8.91
CA VAL A 628 4.50 23.29 8.16
C VAL A 628 5.76 22.53 8.60
N PRO A 629 5.97 22.26 9.90
CA PRO A 629 7.20 21.63 10.37
C PRO A 629 7.49 20.25 9.74
N PRO A 630 6.54 19.31 9.64
CA PRO A 630 6.79 18.01 9.02
C PRO A 630 7.23 18.13 7.56
N ARG A 631 6.58 19.00 6.79
CA ARG A 631 6.93 19.27 5.38
C ARG A 631 8.32 19.86 5.25
N ARG A 632 8.69 20.76 6.17
CA ARG A 632 10.02 21.37 6.21
C ARG A 632 11.10 20.32 6.48
N SER A 633 10.89 19.45 7.45
CA SER A 633 11.81 18.35 7.77
C SER A 633 11.99 17.43 6.56
N PHE A 634 10.90 17.02 5.93
CA PHE A 634 10.92 16.19 4.72
C PHE A 634 11.76 16.82 3.59
N ILE A 635 11.60 18.13 3.35
CA ILE A 635 12.39 18.84 2.33
C ILE A 635 13.88 18.82 2.67
N TYR A 636 14.25 19.02 3.93
CA TYR A 636 15.66 18.98 4.35
C TYR A 636 16.26 17.58 4.23
N GLU A 637 15.53 16.57 4.64
CA GLU A 637 15.98 15.17 4.61
C GLU A 637 16.20 14.65 3.20
N ASN A 638 15.38 15.11 2.23
CA ASN A 638 15.43 14.68 0.84
C ASN A 638 16.11 15.71 -0.10
N ALA A 639 16.72 16.77 0.44
CA ALA A 639 17.31 17.84 -0.38
C ALA A 639 18.43 17.36 -1.32
N THR A 640 19.14 16.30 -0.94
CA THR A 640 20.22 15.69 -1.76
C THR A 640 19.71 14.82 -2.89
N GLU A 641 18.44 14.40 -2.85
CA GLU A 641 17.80 13.60 -3.90
C GLU A 641 17.01 14.47 -4.90
N ALA A 642 16.85 15.76 -4.59
CA ALA A 642 16.12 16.66 -5.45
C ALA A 642 16.95 17.02 -6.70
N GLU A 643 16.42 16.70 -7.87
CA GLU A 643 16.94 17.22 -9.14
C GLU A 643 16.48 18.69 -9.25
N LEU A 644 17.40 19.63 -8.98
CA LEU A 644 17.13 21.06 -9.08
C LEU A 644 17.45 21.52 -10.49
N ASP A 645 16.48 22.15 -11.15
CA ASP A 645 16.68 22.86 -12.40
C ASP A 645 17.30 24.24 -12.07
N ILE A 646 18.64 24.27 -11.90
CA ILE A 646 19.44 25.47 -11.58
C ILE A 646 20.08 25.99 -12.88
#